data_c7927bfa947e7b513ae8ae93a6dd0e18
#
_entry.id   c7927bfa947e7b513ae8ae93a6dd0e18
#
_cell.length_a   1.000
_cell.length_b   1.000
_cell.length_c   1.000
_cell.angle_alpha   90.00
_cell.angle_beta   90.00
_cell.angle_gamma   90.00
#
_symmetry.space_group_name_H-M   'P 1'
#
loop_
_entity.id
_entity.type
_entity.pdbx_description
1 polymer ?
#
loop_
_entity_poly.entity_id
_entity_poly.type
_entity_poly.pdbx_seq_one_letter_code
_entity_poly.pdbx_strand_id
1 'polypeptide(L)'
;MSENGDYQDYSAEFKRDRYIEIYVEANQPELLQGLEEWLRLGLISPEQVKKIARNRLSCVLPIREVVESIPVAAEINNLGNQRQVVERATAPHILQRVFQSFLAELSIRWLLFLGIFLVVVSSGVLAANQWQSFPNLGQYLVLLVYTLGFWGVGFWLGKDVKLTSQTLTAIAILLIPINFWAISHLGLGRNFLEWGIIAVAVISLTAASYLSFKRSQRLVWLRLLFWLLSYLQLGWRIPHFPLLAIYGAIGIICWTHAQFLLPRRKYPVVGLLFVLAAWSLLLARILISATASLPNYSLAISIFAWLIATVYLNQARKTKAIALKRKSAAITNAFLGKVGKILCIMLFVSSWLVSINAGILNSSLYFGQTVGISVLAIQLFSQRLTLYWRKSDLTALFLIGLQTLYVCKELIPDGLRNQALDLSVAVSKTEYFPESVFGLTLFPYVILWVLIADWLYKSQKIQLALYSEYLTLILGIILTCLSLANPTWRSLNLLLSTLTLGYVARTRQPMRSSLVYCTHLLGLITLVNAIAVVFPNLDRADWSIILLILTLIEWSFYLTQIRQKRSQILTITKQSCWYFGLFLSAISYTYFLAVNSAFWGLIWLTVPGMLSLIAKYTPNIRQRRLATAISCIALILVQLLVFEHLAARLLGLFAATGLMFVNTFNLRRTIVTVIHLGLAIALIASLFELVIGNNLSDYRQWLSVGGIIILSLHQLRLLLLKTSDAPKFGYISQRTAFGILGV
;
A
#
# COMPACT_ATOMS: atom_id res chain seq x y z
N MET A 1 -4.07 -19.82 61.77
CA MET A 1 -4.84 -18.75 61.14
C MET A 1 -4.12 -18.50 59.83
N SER A 2 -4.34 -19.27 58.88
CA SER A 2 -5.22 -19.48 57.72
C SER A 2 -5.61 -18.15 57.05
N GLU A 3 -4.97 -17.84 55.95
CA GLU A 3 -5.56 -17.07 54.89
C GLU A 3 -5.14 -17.66 53.53
N ASN A 4 -6.08 -18.35 52.93
CA ASN A 4 -6.11 -18.80 51.58
C ASN A 4 -6.22 -17.59 50.64
N GLY A 5 -5.26 -17.39 49.76
CA GLY A 5 -5.35 -16.48 48.63
C GLY A 5 -5.77 -17.23 47.39
N ASP A 6 -6.95 -16.90 46.89
CA ASP A 6 -7.55 -17.39 45.65
C ASP A 6 -6.63 -17.21 44.44
N TYR A 7 -6.13 -18.30 43.90
CA TYR A 7 -5.71 -18.38 42.52
C TYR A 7 -6.95 -18.55 41.63
N GLN A 8 -7.51 -17.45 41.17
CA GLN A 8 -8.51 -17.46 40.12
C GLN A 8 -7.87 -17.93 38.82
N ASP A 9 -8.37 -19.04 38.38
CA ASP A 9 -8.10 -19.78 37.18
C ASP A 9 -8.45 -18.95 35.93
N TYR A 10 -7.46 -18.36 35.24
CA TYR A 10 -7.58 -17.62 33.99
C TYR A 10 -7.73 -18.53 32.75
N SER A 11 -8.00 -19.83 32.93
CA SER A 11 -8.14 -20.78 31.83
C SER A 11 -9.59 -20.96 31.32
N ALA A 12 -10.59 -20.26 31.89
CA ALA A 12 -12.01 -20.48 31.58
C ALA A 12 -12.63 -19.54 30.52
N GLU A 13 -11.86 -18.64 29.90
CA GLU A 13 -12.44 -17.63 28.97
C GLU A 13 -12.22 -17.91 27.46
N PHE A 14 -11.77 -19.10 27.08
CA PHE A 14 -11.56 -19.48 25.66
C PHE A 14 -12.48 -20.57 25.12
N LYS A 15 -13.58 -20.85 25.80
CA LYS A 15 -14.67 -21.71 25.23
C LYS A 15 -15.93 -20.88 24.97
N ARG A 16 -15.86 -19.95 24.04
CA ARG A 16 -17.05 -19.53 23.28
C ARG A 16 -17.33 -20.58 22.23
N ASP A 17 -18.17 -21.54 22.58
CA ASP A 17 -18.78 -22.48 21.65
C ASP A 17 -19.42 -21.68 20.51
N ARG A 18 -18.83 -21.77 19.31
CA ARG A 18 -19.48 -21.26 18.10
C ARG A 18 -20.58 -22.22 17.76
N TYR A 19 -21.80 -21.91 18.16
CA TYR A 19 -22.99 -22.62 17.66
C TYR A 19 -23.15 -22.28 16.19
N ILE A 20 -22.96 -23.27 15.32
CA ILE A 20 -23.32 -23.18 13.91
C ILE A 20 -24.76 -23.69 13.81
N GLU A 21 -25.73 -22.78 13.66
CA GLU A 21 -27.09 -23.16 13.32
C GLU A 21 -27.15 -23.64 11.87
N ILE A 22 -27.30 -24.95 11.66
CA ILE A 22 -27.48 -25.56 10.34
C ILE A 22 -28.97 -25.81 10.16
N TYR A 23 -29.63 -25.06 9.29
CA TYR A 23 -30.97 -25.35 8.84
C TYR A 23 -30.92 -26.47 7.80
N VAL A 24 -31.37 -27.68 8.17
CA VAL A 24 -31.44 -28.82 7.28
C VAL A 24 -32.89 -28.95 6.79
N GLU A 25 -33.11 -28.78 5.49
CA GLU A 25 -34.39 -29.14 4.87
C GLU A 25 -34.51 -30.67 4.80
N ALA A 26 -35.67 -31.22 5.19
CA ALA A 26 -35.92 -32.64 5.37
C ALA A 26 -35.72 -33.53 4.11
N ASN A 27 -35.42 -32.95 2.96
CA ASN A 27 -35.27 -33.65 1.67
C ASN A 27 -33.82 -33.82 1.19
N GLN A 28 -32.81 -33.67 2.07
CA GLN A 28 -31.40 -33.80 1.65
C GLN A 28 -30.72 -34.99 2.36
N PRO A 29 -30.75 -36.19 1.76
CA PRO A 29 -30.14 -37.41 2.34
C PRO A 29 -28.61 -37.30 2.52
N GLU A 30 -27.96 -36.46 1.74
CA GLU A 30 -26.50 -36.18 1.82
C GLU A 30 -26.09 -35.50 3.14
N LEU A 31 -27.00 -34.75 3.75
CA LEU A 31 -26.75 -34.10 5.05
C LEU A 31 -26.85 -35.09 6.21
N LEU A 32 -27.71 -36.13 6.09
CA LEU A 32 -27.80 -37.20 7.07
C LEU A 32 -26.56 -38.10 7.03
N GLN A 33 -26.01 -38.38 5.84
CA GLN A 33 -24.73 -39.09 5.69
C GLN A 33 -23.55 -38.26 6.29
N GLY A 34 -23.51 -36.96 6.09
CA GLY A 34 -22.52 -36.08 6.71
C GLY A 34 -22.59 -36.05 8.24
N LEU A 35 -23.82 -36.10 8.79
CA LEU A 35 -24.04 -36.13 10.23
C LEU A 35 -23.61 -37.48 10.85
N GLU A 36 -23.86 -38.57 10.13
CA GLU A 36 -23.43 -39.94 10.51
C GLU A 36 -21.89 -40.07 10.49
N GLU A 37 -21.24 -39.50 9.48
CA GLU A 37 -19.77 -39.46 9.38
C GLU A 37 -19.15 -38.62 10.50
N TRP A 38 -19.74 -37.52 10.88
CA TRP A 38 -19.28 -36.68 11.99
C TRP A 38 -19.47 -37.36 13.35
N LEU A 39 -20.55 -38.14 13.52
CA LEU A 39 -20.75 -39.01 14.70
C LEU A 39 -19.68 -40.10 14.75
N ARG A 40 -19.35 -40.72 13.62
CA ARG A 40 -18.35 -41.77 13.51
C ARG A 40 -16.94 -41.27 13.78
N LEU A 41 -16.65 -40.03 13.37
CA LEU A 41 -15.37 -39.36 13.63
C LEU A 41 -15.25 -38.72 15.03
N GLY A 42 -16.29 -38.83 15.86
CA GLY A 42 -16.31 -38.30 17.21
C GLY A 42 -16.34 -36.77 17.29
N LEU A 43 -16.62 -36.09 16.19
CA LEU A 43 -16.69 -34.62 16.11
C LEU A 43 -17.99 -34.09 16.74
N ILE A 44 -19.03 -34.90 16.83
CA ILE A 44 -20.30 -34.56 17.47
C ILE A 44 -20.70 -35.72 18.41
N SER A 45 -21.15 -35.43 19.61
CA SER A 45 -21.62 -36.43 20.55
C SER A 45 -23.07 -36.86 20.23
N PRO A 46 -23.47 -38.14 20.53
CA PRO A 46 -24.85 -38.60 20.34
C PRO A 46 -25.88 -37.75 21.08
N GLU A 47 -25.49 -37.14 22.19
CA GLU A 47 -26.35 -36.25 22.96
C GLU A 47 -26.59 -34.91 22.27
N GLN A 48 -25.59 -34.37 21.57
CA GLN A 48 -25.74 -33.16 20.78
C GLN A 48 -26.66 -33.41 19.58
N VAL A 49 -26.55 -34.57 18.92
CA VAL A 49 -27.45 -34.94 17.83
C VAL A 49 -28.88 -35.12 18.34
N LYS A 50 -29.11 -35.79 19.51
CA LYS A 50 -30.42 -35.89 20.14
C LYS A 50 -31.01 -34.52 20.53
N LYS A 51 -30.19 -33.57 20.93
CA LYS A 51 -30.60 -32.20 21.26
C LYS A 51 -31.04 -31.42 20.02
N ILE A 52 -30.32 -31.60 18.90
CA ILE A 52 -30.64 -31.00 17.61
C ILE A 52 -31.92 -31.64 17.04
N ALA A 53 -32.04 -32.97 17.11
CA ALA A 53 -33.19 -33.73 16.62
C ALA A 53 -34.50 -33.45 17.41
N ARG A 54 -34.42 -33.22 18.72
CA ARG A 54 -35.60 -32.92 19.54
C ARG A 54 -36.30 -31.63 19.18
N ASN A 55 -35.60 -30.66 18.65
CA ASN A 55 -36.17 -29.34 18.41
C ASN A 55 -36.56 -29.04 16.96
N ARG A 56 -36.06 -29.79 15.92
CA ARG A 56 -36.26 -29.41 14.52
C ARG A 56 -36.21 -30.51 13.47
N LEU A 57 -36.07 -31.79 13.82
CA LEU A 57 -36.05 -32.89 12.85
C LEU A 57 -37.28 -33.78 13.07
N SER A 58 -38.37 -33.52 12.39
CA SER A 58 -39.42 -34.51 12.11
C SER A 58 -39.09 -35.17 10.75
N CYS A 59 -38.20 -36.14 10.73
CA CYS A 59 -37.98 -36.99 9.56
C CYS A 59 -38.90 -38.22 9.66
N VAL A 60 -39.81 -38.35 8.73
CA VAL A 60 -40.44 -39.64 8.41
C VAL A 60 -39.36 -40.44 7.69
N LEU A 61 -38.74 -41.39 8.37
CA LEU A 61 -37.79 -42.32 7.76
C LEU A 61 -38.55 -43.15 6.72
N PRO A 62 -38.11 -43.24 5.44
CA PRO A 62 -38.65 -44.17 4.51
C PRO A 62 -38.33 -45.56 5.03
N ILE A 63 -39.40 -46.38 5.26
CA ILE A 63 -39.30 -47.79 5.64
C ILE A 63 -38.62 -48.50 4.48
N ARG A 64 -37.37 -48.91 4.70
CA ARG A 64 -36.65 -49.77 3.76
C ARG A 64 -37.27 -51.17 3.89
N GLU A 65 -37.99 -51.59 2.89
CA GLU A 65 -38.46 -52.98 2.79
C GLU A 65 -37.24 -53.91 2.86
N VAL A 66 -37.18 -54.70 3.94
CA VAL A 66 -36.20 -55.77 4.13
C VAL A 66 -36.59 -56.87 3.22
N VAL A 67 -35.92 -57.05 2.10
CA VAL A 67 -35.97 -58.24 1.32
C VAL A 67 -35.25 -59.34 2.13
N GLU A 68 -36.00 -60.26 2.70
CA GLU A 68 -35.51 -61.51 3.30
C GLU A 68 -34.73 -62.30 2.26
N SER A 69 -33.41 -62.45 2.44
CA SER A 69 -32.63 -63.47 1.76
C SER A 69 -32.18 -64.53 2.77
N ILE A 70 -32.57 -65.71 2.43
CA ILE A 70 -32.41 -67.04 3.04
C ILE A 70 -30.95 -67.29 3.46
N PRO A 71 -30.73 -68.03 4.60
CA PRO A 71 -29.38 -68.29 5.08
C PRO A 71 -28.77 -69.56 4.43
N VAL A 72 -27.51 -69.46 4.00
CA VAL A 72 -26.67 -70.66 3.76
C VAL A 72 -25.50 -70.62 4.72
N ALA A 73 -25.35 -71.70 5.42
CA ALA A 73 -24.42 -71.96 6.52
C ALA A 73 -23.01 -72.27 6.06
N ALA A 74 -22.14 -71.96 6.96
CA ALA A 74 -20.87 -72.60 7.33
C ALA A 74 -19.78 -72.84 6.26
N GLU A 75 -18.61 -72.29 6.47
CA GLU A 75 -17.46 -73.09 6.81
C GLU A 75 -16.30 -72.21 7.33
N ILE A 76 -15.75 -72.66 8.46
CA ILE A 76 -14.55 -72.19 9.14
C ILE A 76 -13.33 -72.75 8.41
N ASN A 77 -12.31 -72.02 8.07
CA ASN A 77 -10.93 -72.21 8.50
C ASN A 77 -9.87 -71.44 7.72
N ASN A 78 -8.91 -71.03 8.49
CA ASN A 78 -7.47 -70.87 8.22
C ASN A 78 -6.93 -69.45 7.91
N LEU A 79 -6.35 -68.97 8.97
CA LEU A 79 -5.07 -68.30 9.13
C LEU A 79 -4.23 -68.06 7.85
N GLY A 80 -3.89 -66.84 7.61
CA GLY A 80 -2.84 -66.49 6.69
C GLY A 80 -2.59 -64.98 6.72
N ASN A 81 -1.51 -64.58 7.43
CA ASN A 81 -0.97 -63.25 7.42
C ASN A 81 -0.79 -62.70 6.00
N GLN A 82 -1.49 -61.65 5.68
CA GLN A 82 -1.02 -60.72 4.63
C GLN A 82 -1.24 -59.31 5.09
N ARG A 83 -0.13 -58.65 5.35
CA ARG A 83 -0.02 -57.19 5.44
C ARG A 83 -0.47 -56.59 4.09
N GLN A 84 -1.69 -56.12 4.02
CA GLN A 84 -2.11 -55.27 2.91
C GLN A 84 -1.51 -53.85 3.16
N VAL A 85 -0.57 -53.53 2.33
CA VAL A 85 -0.11 -52.17 2.11
C VAL A 85 -1.30 -51.34 1.67
N VAL A 86 -1.73 -50.43 2.53
CA VAL A 86 -2.74 -49.42 2.16
C VAL A 86 -2.05 -48.46 1.18
N GLU A 87 -2.25 -48.73 -0.10
CA GLU A 87 -1.99 -47.74 -1.14
C GLU A 87 -2.83 -46.50 -0.84
N ARG A 88 -2.18 -45.39 -0.49
CA ARG A 88 -2.80 -44.08 -0.44
C ARG A 88 -3.29 -43.75 -1.83
N ALA A 89 -4.58 -43.84 -2.05
CA ALA A 89 -5.24 -43.32 -3.24
C ALA A 89 -4.92 -41.83 -3.34
N THR A 90 -4.03 -41.51 -4.27
CA THR A 90 -3.73 -40.13 -4.67
C THR A 90 -5.02 -39.47 -5.11
N ALA A 91 -5.37 -38.37 -4.50
CA ALA A 91 -6.55 -37.59 -4.86
C ALA A 91 -6.53 -37.28 -6.38
N PRO A 92 -7.58 -37.58 -7.11
CA PRO A 92 -7.58 -37.40 -8.56
C PRO A 92 -7.37 -35.92 -8.88
N HIS A 93 -6.44 -35.66 -9.81
CA HIS A 93 -6.11 -34.34 -10.33
C HIS A 93 -7.38 -33.55 -10.65
N ILE A 94 -7.39 -32.25 -10.35
CA ILE A 94 -8.52 -31.33 -10.59
C ILE A 94 -9.04 -31.46 -12.03
N LEU A 95 -8.17 -31.69 -13.00
CA LEU A 95 -8.51 -31.99 -14.39
C LEU A 95 -9.36 -33.28 -14.54
N GLN A 96 -9.09 -34.32 -13.74
CA GLN A 96 -9.78 -35.59 -13.81
C GLN A 96 -11.19 -35.51 -13.19
N ARG A 97 -11.37 -34.69 -12.13
CA ARG A 97 -12.71 -34.39 -11.58
C ARG A 97 -13.54 -33.52 -12.52
N VAL A 98 -12.91 -32.52 -13.17
CA VAL A 98 -13.58 -31.68 -14.17
C VAL A 98 -13.97 -32.54 -15.38
N PHE A 99 -13.12 -33.48 -15.78
CA PHE A 99 -13.41 -34.39 -16.91
C PHE A 99 -14.48 -35.44 -16.55
N GLN A 100 -14.49 -35.94 -15.32
CA GLN A 100 -15.53 -36.89 -14.85
C GLN A 100 -16.87 -36.18 -14.63
N SER A 101 -16.92 -34.96 -14.09
CA SER A 101 -18.17 -34.20 -14.00
C SER A 101 -18.66 -33.76 -15.39
N PHE A 102 -17.75 -33.49 -16.32
CA PHE A 102 -18.06 -33.21 -17.71
C PHE A 102 -18.61 -34.44 -18.44
N LEU A 103 -18.04 -35.63 -18.20
CA LEU A 103 -18.53 -36.90 -18.73
C LEU A 103 -19.89 -37.35 -18.14
N ALA A 104 -20.12 -37.07 -16.86
CA ALA A 104 -21.40 -37.38 -16.21
C ALA A 104 -22.54 -36.47 -16.69
N GLU A 105 -22.25 -35.28 -17.16
CA GLU A 105 -23.20 -34.31 -17.71
C GLU A 105 -23.34 -34.38 -19.23
N LEU A 106 -22.61 -35.32 -19.86
CA LEU A 106 -22.72 -35.68 -21.29
C LEU A 106 -24.07 -36.38 -21.57
N SER A 107 -25.14 -35.59 -21.43
CA SER A 107 -26.43 -35.99 -21.93
C SER A 107 -26.36 -36.18 -23.47
N ILE A 108 -27.22 -37.00 -24.02
CA ILE A 108 -27.43 -37.25 -25.45
C ILE A 108 -27.35 -35.94 -26.31
N ARG A 109 -27.67 -34.83 -25.71
CA ARG A 109 -27.61 -33.47 -26.28
C ARG A 109 -26.19 -32.98 -26.62
N TRP A 110 -25.19 -33.29 -25.79
CA TRP A 110 -23.78 -32.97 -26.05
C TRP A 110 -23.17 -33.88 -27.13
N LEU A 111 -23.62 -35.13 -27.18
CA LEU A 111 -23.20 -36.08 -28.22
C LEU A 111 -23.69 -35.64 -29.59
N LEU A 112 -24.90 -35.10 -29.67
CA LEU A 112 -25.50 -34.54 -30.87
C LEU A 112 -24.75 -33.24 -31.30
N PHE A 113 -24.39 -32.38 -30.33
CA PHE A 113 -23.59 -31.19 -30.57
C PHE A 113 -22.17 -31.54 -31.04
N LEU A 114 -21.54 -32.54 -30.39
CA LEU A 114 -20.20 -33.02 -30.76
C LEU A 114 -20.25 -33.69 -32.15
N GLY A 115 -21.32 -34.43 -32.47
CA GLY A 115 -21.51 -35.01 -33.78
C GLY A 115 -21.63 -33.94 -34.89
N ILE A 116 -22.44 -32.92 -34.68
CA ILE A 116 -22.57 -31.76 -35.57
C ILE A 116 -21.24 -30.99 -35.68
N PHE A 117 -20.57 -30.79 -34.54
CA PHE A 117 -19.25 -30.11 -34.51
C PHE A 117 -18.20 -30.93 -35.28
N LEU A 118 -18.15 -32.26 -35.10
CA LEU A 118 -17.25 -33.17 -35.83
C LEU A 118 -17.53 -33.17 -37.33
N VAL A 119 -18.80 -33.17 -37.74
CA VAL A 119 -19.17 -33.09 -39.15
C VAL A 119 -18.75 -31.75 -39.75
N VAL A 120 -18.92 -30.63 -39.01
CA VAL A 120 -18.49 -29.30 -39.44
C VAL A 120 -16.96 -29.22 -39.51
N VAL A 121 -16.27 -29.77 -38.50
CA VAL A 121 -14.78 -29.76 -38.49
C VAL A 121 -14.22 -30.67 -39.56
N SER A 122 -14.77 -31.90 -39.78
CA SER A 122 -14.32 -32.84 -40.80
C SER A 122 -14.59 -32.31 -42.20
N SER A 123 -15.74 -31.70 -42.46
CA SER A 123 -16.05 -31.05 -43.73
C SER A 123 -15.15 -29.79 -43.94
N GLY A 124 -14.82 -29.07 -42.84
CA GLY A 124 -13.89 -27.98 -42.81
C GLY A 124 -12.44 -28.40 -43.14
N VAL A 125 -11.98 -29.53 -42.59
CA VAL A 125 -10.65 -30.11 -42.86
C VAL A 125 -10.57 -30.64 -44.31
N LEU A 126 -11.63 -31.28 -44.81
CA LEU A 126 -11.69 -31.73 -46.21
C LEU A 126 -11.70 -30.52 -47.18
N ALA A 127 -12.45 -29.47 -46.83
CA ALA A 127 -12.44 -28.22 -47.55
C ALA A 127 -11.08 -27.51 -47.47
N ALA A 128 -10.38 -27.55 -46.33
CA ALA A 128 -9.09 -26.88 -46.13
C ALA A 128 -7.98 -27.48 -46.99
N ASN A 129 -8.00 -28.79 -47.28
CA ASN A 129 -7.02 -29.45 -48.14
C ASN A 129 -7.15 -29.05 -49.64
N GLN A 130 -8.33 -28.68 -50.10
CA GLN A 130 -8.57 -28.17 -51.45
C GLN A 130 -8.99 -26.70 -51.46
N TRP A 131 -8.93 -26.00 -50.30
CA TRP A 131 -9.43 -24.65 -50.14
C TRP A 131 -8.75 -23.64 -51.08
N GLN A 132 -7.47 -23.84 -51.35
CA GLN A 132 -6.71 -22.95 -52.20
C GLN A 132 -7.07 -23.09 -53.71
N SER A 133 -7.68 -24.19 -54.08
CA SER A 133 -8.14 -24.43 -55.48
C SER A 133 -9.51 -23.81 -55.76
N PHE A 134 -10.28 -23.47 -54.70
CA PHE A 134 -11.58 -22.80 -54.87
C PHE A 134 -11.41 -21.32 -55.19
N PRO A 135 -12.13 -20.77 -56.18
CA PRO A 135 -12.16 -19.34 -56.39
C PRO A 135 -12.71 -18.63 -55.15
N ASN A 136 -12.23 -17.43 -54.83
CA ASN A 136 -12.60 -16.65 -53.65
C ASN A 136 -14.11 -16.55 -53.45
N LEU A 137 -14.88 -16.43 -54.50
CA LEU A 137 -16.32 -16.41 -54.49
C LEU A 137 -16.90 -17.76 -53.99
N GLY A 138 -16.32 -18.88 -54.43
CA GLY A 138 -16.74 -20.21 -54.00
C GLY A 138 -16.51 -20.44 -52.51
N GLN A 139 -15.34 -20.00 -52.01
CA GLN A 139 -15.00 -20.05 -50.57
C GLN A 139 -16.01 -19.26 -49.76
N TYR A 140 -16.39 -18.09 -50.22
CA TYR A 140 -17.38 -17.23 -49.53
C TYR A 140 -18.77 -17.86 -49.53
N LEU A 141 -19.22 -18.40 -50.68
CA LEU A 141 -20.53 -19.05 -50.82
C LEU A 141 -20.69 -20.22 -49.82
N VAL A 142 -19.67 -21.05 -49.66
CA VAL A 142 -19.65 -22.13 -48.67
C VAL A 142 -19.93 -21.58 -47.28
N LEU A 143 -19.20 -20.54 -46.84
CA LEU A 143 -19.38 -19.92 -45.52
C LEU A 143 -20.81 -19.35 -45.35
N LEU A 144 -21.32 -18.69 -46.38
CA LEU A 144 -22.66 -18.10 -46.38
C LEU A 144 -23.74 -19.18 -46.24
N VAL A 145 -23.63 -20.28 -47.03
CA VAL A 145 -24.57 -21.40 -46.99
C VAL A 145 -24.57 -22.08 -45.63
N TYR A 146 -23.39 -22.30 -45.01
CA TYR A 146 -23.31 -22.81 -43.66
C TYR A 146 -24.00 -21.90 -42.65
N THR A 147 -23.75 -20.59 -42.73
CA THR A 147 -24.35 -19.62 -41.81
C THR A 147 -25.89 -19.59 -41.92
N LEU A 148 -26.41 -19.52 -43.17
CA LEU A 148 -27.84 -19.51 -43.42
C LEU A 148 -28.48 -20.88 -43.13
N GLY A 149 -27.77 -21.99 -43.37
CA GLY A 149 -28.18 -23.33 -43.04
C GLY A 149 -28.38 -23.52 -41.52
N PHE A 150 -27.39 -23.14 -40.69
CA PHE A 150 -27.52 -23.17 -39.26
C PHE A 150 -28.68 -22.32 -38.74
N TRP A 151 -28.82 -21.11 -39.32
CA TRP A 151 -29.94 -20.26 -38.99
C TRP A 151 -31.28 -20.85 -39.37
N GLY A 152 -31.44 -21.40 -40.61
CA GLY A 152 -32.65 -21.98 -41.12
C GLY A 152 -33.09 -23.22 -40.33
N VAL A 153 -32.14 -24.15 -40.09
CA VAL A 153 -32.39 -25.34 -39.25
C VAL A 153 -32.74 -24.96 -37.81
N GLY A 154 -32.00 -23.98 -37.24
CA GLY A 154 -32.29 -23.46 -35.92
C GLY A 154 -33.67 -22.83 -35.81
N PHE A 155 -34.12 -22.12 -36.84
CA PHE A 155 -35.44 -21.50 -36.92
C PHE A 155 -36.55 -22.59 -37.04
N TRP A 156 -36.33 -23.60 -37.88
CA TRP A 156 -37.27 -24.71 -38.13
C TRP A 156 -37.46 -25.58 -36.87
N LEU A 157 -36.36 -25.96 -36.19
CA LEU A 157 -36.38 -26.76 -34.97
C LEU A 157 -36.90 -26.00 -33.73
N GLY A 158 -37.21 -24.73 -33.86
CA GLY A 158 -37.60 -23.83 -32.75
C GLY A 158 -38.89 -24.25 -32.02
N LYS A 159 -39.74 -25.08 -32.64
CA LYS A 159 -40.98 -25.58 -32.09
C LYS A 159 -40.75 -26.84 -31.25
N ASP A 160 -39.88 -27.75 -31.71
CA ASP A 160 -39.75 -29.10 -31.16
C ASP A 160 -38.60 -29.23 -30.13
N VAL A 161 -37.45 -28.63 -30.40
CA VAL A 161 -36.27 -28.76 -29.55
C VAL A 161 -35.68 -27.37 -29.24
N LYS A 162 -36.20 -26.70 -28.21
CA LYS A 162 -35.85 -25.34 -27.85
C LYS A 162 -34.34 -25.10 -27.62
N LEU A 163 -33.63 -26.03 -26.98
CA LEU A 163 -32.21 -25.88 -26.65
C LEU A 163 -31.33 -25.93 -27.91
N THR A 164 -31.57 -26.96 -28.76
CA THR A 164 -30.84 -27.14 -30.03
C THR A 164 -31.10 -25.99 -30.98
N SER A 165 -32.32 -25.51 -31.06
CA SER A 165 -32.69 -24.31 -31.83
C SER A 165 -31.93 -23.08 -31.34
N GLN A 166 -31.83 -22.88 -30.02
CA GLN A 166 -31.10 -21.74 -29.44
C GLN A 166 -29.59 -21.80 -29.72
N THR A 167 -28.99 -22.97 -29.62
CA THR A 167 -27.57 -23.18 -29.91
C THR A 167 -27.23 -22.97 -31.37
N LEU A 168 -28.04 -23.53 -32.31
CA LEU A 168 -27.85 -23.34 -33.75
C LEU A 168 -28.01 -21.85 -34.16
N THR A 169 -29.01 -21.18 -33.63
CA THR A 169 -29.23 -19.77 -33.85
C THR A 169 -28.09 -18.93 -33.27
N ALA A 170 -27.55 -19.29 -32.10
CA ALA A 170 -26.41 -18.62 -31.50
C ALA A 170 -25.15 -18.77 -32.36
N ILE A 171 -24.87 -19.96 -32.88
CA ILE A 171 -23.77 -20.22 -33.81
C ILE A 171 -23.92 -19.39 -35.09
N ALA A 172 -25.11 -19.38 -35.69
CA ALA A 172 -25.39 -18.57 -36.86
C ALA A 172 -25.13 -17.08 -36.65
N ILE A 173 -25.58 -16.54 -35.48
CA ILE A 173 -25.33 -15.12 -35.11
C ILE A 173 -23.84 -14.85 -34.98
N LEU A 174 -23.06 -15.74 -34.35
CA LEU A 174 -21.60 -15.58 -34.21
C LEU A 174 -20.86 -15.64 -35.55
N LEU A 175 -21.39 -16.39 -36.55
CA LEU A 175 -20.82 -16.45 -37.88
C LEU A 175 -21.09 -15.22 -38.75
N ILE A 176 -22.09 -14.38 -38.39
CA ILE A 176 -22.43 -13.16 -39.18
C ILE A 176 -21.22 -12.21 -39.29
N PRO A 177 -20.56 -11.76 -38.23
CA PRO A 177 -19.40 -10.87 -38.38
C PRO A 177 -18.22 -11.54 -39.12
N ILE A 178 -18.09 -12.88 -39.03
CA ILE A 178 -17.09 -13.65 -39.77
C ILE A 178 -17.38 -13.60 -41.28
N ASN A 179 -18.65 -13.70 -41.71
CA ASN A 179 -19.03 -13.52 -43.10
C ASN A 179 -18.63 -12.15 -43.64
N PHE A 180 -18.89 -11.07 -42.88
CA PHE A 180 -18.49 -9.73 -43.29
C PHE A 180 -16.94 -9.56 -43.35
N TRP A 181 -16.23 -10.19 -42.43
CA TRP A 181 -14.77 -10.25 -42.47
C TRP A 181 -14.30 -10.99 -43.73
N ALA A 182 -14.88 -12.14 -44.08
CA ALA A 182 -14.53 -12.96 -45.22
C ALA A 182 -14.73 -12.19 -46.55
N ILE A 183 -15.80 -11.42 -46.71
CA ILE A 183 -16.01 -10.54 -47.90
C ILE A 183 -14.79 -9.64 -48.10
N SER A 184 -14.35 -8.97 -47.07
CA SER A 184 -13.22 -8.05 -47.16
C SER A 184 -11.88 -8.80 -47.32
N HIS A 185 -11.68 -9.94 -46.65
CA HIS A 185 -10.43 -10.71 -46.69
C HIS A 185 -10.20 -11.36 -48.05
N LEU A 186 -11.23 -12.00 -48.61
CA LEU A 186 -11.19 -12.68 -49.91
C LEU A 186 -11.19 -11.72 -51.10
N GLY A 187 -11.42 -10.44 -50.86
CA GLY A 187 -11.34 -9.41 -51.88
C GLY A 187 -12.46 -9.41 -52.89
N LEU A 188 -13.63 -9.79 -52.46
CA LEU A 188 -14.85 -9.74 -53.25
C LEU A 188 -15.25 -8.31 -53.61
N GLY A 189 -15.94 -8.10 -54.69
CA GLY A 189 -16.40 -6.78 -55.17
C GLY A 189 -15.58 -6.24 -56.33
N ARG A 190 -14.92 -7.11 -57.14
CA ARG A 190 -14.22 -6.74 -58.37
C ARG A 190 -15.16 -6.75 -59.58
N ASN A 191 -16.16 -7.66 -59.62
CA ASN A 191 -17.08 -7.88 -60.71
C ASN A 191 -18.53 -7.55 -60.27
N PHE A 192 -19.39 -7.20 -61.22
CA PHE A 192 -20.80 -6.92 -61.00
C PHE A 192 -21.54 -8.09 -60.32
N LEU A 193 -21.23 -9.33 -60.70
CA LEU A 193 -21.81 -10.54 -60.10
C LEU A 193 -21.42 -10.69 -58.61
N GLU A 194 -20.18 -10.37 -58.23
CA GLU A 194 -19.71 -10.38 -56.85
C GLU A 194 -20.45 -9.34 -56.01
N TRP A 195 -20.69 -8.12 -56.51
CA TRP A 195 -21.50 -7.10 -55.85
C TRP A 195 -22.94 -7.56 -55.65
N GLY A 196 -23.52 -8.28 -56.61
CA GLY A 196 -24.85 -8.88 -56.46
C GLY A 196 -24.90 -9.88 -55.28
N ILE A 197 -23.90 -10.77 -55.21
CA ILE A 197 -23.80 -11.75 -54.12
C ILE A 197 -23.56 -11.09 -52.78
N ILE A 198 -22.70 -10.07 -52.70
CA ILE A 198 -22.49 -9.29 -51.48
C ILE A 198 -23.79 -8.64 -51.03
N ALA A 199 -24.55 -8.04 -51.94
CA ALA A 199 -25.84 -7.42 -51.58
C ALA A 199 -26.85 -8.44 -51.01
N VAL A 200 -26.97 -9.63 -51.68
CA VAL A 200 -27.82 -10.71 -51.20
C VAL A 200 -27.36 -11.20 -49.82
N ALA A 201 -26.05 -11.35 -49.62
CA ALA A 201 -25.50 -11.78 -48.36
C ALA A 201 -25.78 -10.77 -47.24
N VAL A 202 -25.54 -9.47 -47.48
CA VAL A 202 -25.83 -8.40 -46.54
C VAL A 202 -27.30 -8.42 -46.14
N ILE A 203 -28.21 -8.49 -47.09
CA ILE A 203 -29.65 -8.52 -46.85
C ILE A 203 -30.04 -9.77 -46.06
N SER A 204 -29.61 -10.96 -46.49
CA SER A 204 -29.98 -12.24 -45.86
C SER A 204 -29.44 -12.37 -44.43
N LEU A 205 -28.17 -11.99 -44.20
CA LEU A 205 -27.56 -12.04 -42.84
C LEU A 205 -28.19 -11.00 -41.91
N THR A 206 -28.54 -9.82 -42.43
CA THR A 206 -29.23 -8.79 -41.68
C THR A 206 -30.64 -9.26 -41.31
N ALA A 207 -31.38 -9.84 -42.25
CA ALA A 207 -32.71 -10.40 -42.03
C ALA A 207 -32.67 -11.56 -40.99
N ALA A 208 -31.71 -12.47 -41.12
CA ALA A 208 -31.51 -13.58 -40.18
C ALA A 208 -31.26 -13.09 -38.78
N SER A 209 -30.38 -12.09 -38.61
CA SER A 209 -30.12 -11.50 -37.30
C SER A 209 -31.32 -10.71 -36.76
N TYR A 210 -32.03 -9.97 -37.62
CA TYR A 210 -33.25 -9.25 -37.23
C TYR A 210 -34.32 -10.19 -36.68
N LEU A 211 -34.61 -11.28 -37.39
CA LEU A 211 -35.61 -12.27 -36.99
C LEU A 211 -35.23 -12.99 -35.70
N SER A 212 -33.95 -13.27 -35.51
CA SER A 212 -33.40 -13.88 -34.29
C SER A 212 -33.56 -12.97 -33.05
N PHE A 213 -33.36 -11.65 -33.22
CA PHE A 213 -33.49 -10.67 -32.14
C PHE A 213 -34.92 -10.11 -31.97
N LYS A 214 -35.84 -10.30 -32.94
CA LYS A 214 -37.21 -9.77 -32.90
C LYS A 214 -38.03 -10.27 -31.71
N ARG A 215 -37.73 -11.45 -31.19
CA ARG A 215 -38.40 -12.07 -30.04
C ARG A 215 -38.24 -11.28 -28.72
N SER A 216 -37.37 -10.26 -28.67
CA SER A 216 -37.17 -9.41 -27.50
C SER A 216 -37.10 -7.94 -27.89
N GLN A 217 -38.19 -7.20 -27.74
CA GLN A 217 -38.28 -5.75 -28.03
C GLN A 217 -37.26 -4.90 -27.22
N ARG A 218 -36.72 -5.43 -26.11
CA ARG A 218 -35.74 -4.75 -25.25
C ARG A 218 -34.32 -4.73 -25.81
N LEU A 219 -34.08 -5.36 -26.97
CA LEU A 219 -32.75 -5.58 -27.54
C LEU A 219 -32.43 -4.66 -28.75
N VAL A 220 -33.25 -3.65 -29.04
CA VAL A 220 -33.05 -2.83 -30.25
C VAL A 220 -31.64 -2.21 -30.31
N TRP A 221 -31.18 -1.65 -29.22
CA TRP A 221 -29.84 -1.03 -29.16
C TRP A 221 -28.69 -2.05 -29.28
N LEU A 222 -28.79 -3.21 -28.66
CA LEU A 222 -27.80 -4.27 -28.78
C LEU A 222 -27.75 -4.81 -30.21
N ARG A 223 -28.89 -4.92 -30.88
CA ARG A 223 -28.99 -5.32 -32.27
C ARG A 223 -28.34 -4.32 -33.20
N LEU A 224 -28.63 -3.01 -33.02
CA LEU A 224 -28.00 -1.96 -33.80
C LEU A 224 -26.47 -1.95 -33.61
N LEU A 225 -26.03 -2.13 -32.38
CA LEU A 225 -24.60 -2.20 -32.05
C LEU A 225 -23.94 -3.43 -32.69
N PHE A 226 -24.57 -4.59 -32.63
CA PHE A 226 -24.10 -5.82 -33.27
C PHE A 226 -23.98 -5.66 -34.81
N TRP A 227 -24.98 -5.04 -35.43
CA TRP A 227 -24.91 -4.74 -36.88
C TRP A 227 -23.78 -3.79 -37.22
N LEU A 228 -23.68 -2.70 -36.47
CA LEU A 228 -22.62 -1.73 -36.69
C LEU A 228 -21.23 -2.38 -36.62
N LEU A 229 -20.98 -3.16 -35.55
CA LEU A 229 -19.71 -3.87 -35.38
C LEU A 229 -19.45 -4.89 -36.50
N SER A 230 -20.50 -5.54 -36.99
CA SER A 230 -20.40 -6.50 -38.10
C SER A 230 -20.10 -5.78 -39.40
N TYR A 231 -20.79 -4.68 -39.73
CA TYR A 231 -20.54 -3.92 -40.95
C TYR A 231 -19.19 -3.21 -40.98
N LEU A 232 -18.63 -2.82 -39.84
CA LEU A 232 -17.28 -2.26 -39.75
C LEU A 232 -16.20 -3.24 -40.25
N GLN A 233 -16.51 -4.52 -40.43
CA GLN A 233 -15.60 -5.48 -41.01
C GLN A 233 -15.45 -5.28 -42.55
N LEU A 234 -16.38 -4.64 -43.24
CA LEU A 234 -16.37 -4.52 -44.70
C LEU A 234 -15.32 -3.54 -45.24
N GLY A 235 -15.11 -2.41 -44.58
CA GLY A 235 -14.25 -1.31 -45.06
C GLY A 235 -12.75 -1.47 -44.81
N TRP A 236 -12.28 -2.64 -44.41
CA TRP A 236 -10.91 -2.86 -43.92
C TRP A 236 -9.80 -2.60 -44.97
N ARG A 237 -10.11 -2.58 -46.25
CA ARG A 237 -9.17 -2.30 -47.35
C ARG A 237 -8.90 -0.82 -47.55
N ILE A 238 -9.73 0.06 -47.00
CA ILE A 238 -9.56 1.50 -47.16
C ILE A 238 -8.48 1.95 -46.19
N PRO A 239 -7.46 2.70 -46.64
CA PRO A 239 -6.41 3.20 -45.72
C PRO A 239 -7.03 4.02 -44.58
N HIS A 240 -6.51 3.87 -43.38
CA HIS A 240 -6.99 4.48 -42.15
C HIS A 240 -8.37 4.02 -41.65
N PHE A 241 -9.19 3.34 -42.43
CA PHE A 241 -10.51 2.84 -42.01
C PHE A 241 -10.43 1.87 -40.80
N PRO A 242 -9.47 0.93 -40.69
CA PRO A 242 -9.36 0.06 -39.54
C PRO A 242 -9.23 0.83 -38.24
N LEU A 243 -8.47 1.92 -38.22
CA LEU A 243 -8.25 2.76 -37.05
C LEU A 243 -9.54 3.50 -36.68
N LEU A 244 -10.22 4.11 -37.67
CA LEU A 244 -11.48 4.80 -37.50
C LEU A 244 -12.59 3.84 -37.04
N ALA A 245 -12.66 2.64 -37.63
CA ALA A 245 -13.63 1.61 -37.29
C ALA A 245 -13.51 1.18 -35.81
N ILE A 246 -12.28 0.96 -35.34
CA ILE A 246 -12.03 0.50 -33.98
C ILE A 246 -12.33 1.60 -32.95
N TYR A 247 -11.78 2.80 -33.14
CA TYR A 247 -12.05 3.90 -32.19
C TYR A 247 -13.49 4.40 -32.27
N GLY A 248 -14.13 4.38 -33.45
CA GLY A 248 -15.55 4.66 -33.58
C GLY A 248 -16.42 3.63 -32.85
N ALA A 249 -16.10 2.34 -33.02
CA ALA A 249 -16.78 1.27 -32.27
C ALA A 249 -16.59 1.40 -30.74
N ILE A 250 -15.39 1.79 -30.29
CA ILE A 250 -15.13 2.12 -28.87
C ILE A 250 -16.04 3.23 -28.38
N GLY A 251 -16.12 4.34 -29.12
CA GLY A 251 -16.96 5.48 -28.73
C GLY A 251 -18.41 5.06 -28.53
N ILE A 252 -18.93 4.24 -29.46
CA ILE A 252 -20.32 3.75 -29.39
C ILE A 252 -20.53 2.77 -28.24
N ILE A 253 -19.56 1.87 -27.99
CA ILE A 253 -19.64 0.93 -26.87
C ILE A 253 -19.53 1.67 -25.53
N CYS A 254 -18.62 2.63 -25.41
CA CYS A 254 -18.52 3.47 -24.19
C CYS A 254 -19.80 4.26 -23.94
N TRP A 255 -20.41 4.82 -24.99
CA TRP A 255 -21.69 5.51 -24.90
C TRP A 255 -22.80 4.57 -24.41
N THR A 256 -22.91 3.38 -25.01
CA THR A 256 -23.90 2.39 -24.56
C THR A 256 -23.61 1.89 -23.15
N HIS A 257 -22.34 1.65 -22.81
CA HIS A 257 -21.95 1.24 -21.45
C HIS A 257 -22.32 2.29 -20.41
N ALA A 258 -22.13 3.57 -20.69
CA ALA A 258 -22.56 4.66 -19.81
C ALA A 258 -24.06 4.63 -19.55
N GLN A 259 -24.87 4.28 -20.57
CA GLN A 259 -26.31 4.08 -20.41
C GLN A 259 -26.69 2.80 -19.63
N PHE A 260 -25.83 1.75 -19.65
CA PHE A 260 -26.01 0.52 -18.87
C PHE A 260 -25.79 0.71 -17.37
N LEU A 261 -24.96 1.68 -16.97
CA LEU A 261 -24.72 2.04 -15.56
C LEU A 261 -25.92 2.70 -14.90
N LEU A 262 -26.87 3.21 -15.68
CA LEU A 262 -28.13 3.74 -15.16
C LEU A 262 -29.00 2.61 -14.58
N PRO A 263 -29.48 2.71 -13.31
CA PRO A 263 -30.00 1.58 -12.53
C PRO A 263 -31.33 0.99 -13.01
N ARG A 264 -31.94 1.52 -14.07
CA ARG A 264 -33.33 1.20 -14.47
C ARG A 264 -33.49 0.14 -15.58
N ARG A 265 -32.44 -0.34 -16.26
CA ARG A 265 -32.59 -1.29 -17.37
C ARG A 265 -31.90 -2.62 -17.13
N LYS A 266 -32.68 -3.73 -17.03
CA LYS A 266 -32.18 -5.10 -17.05
C LYS A 266 -31.95 -5.51 -18.51
N TYR A 267 -30.71 -5.68 -18.93
CA TYR A 267 -30.36 -6.20 -20.26
C TYR A 267 -30.07 -7.70 -20.20
N PRO A 268 -30.44 -8.47 -21.24
CA PRO A 268 -30.13 -9.88 -21.28
C PRO A 268 -28.64 -10.09 -21.51
N VAL A 269 -28.03 -10.90 -20.67
CA VAL A 269 -26.60 -11.24 -20.69
C VAL A 269 -26.18 -11.82 -22.05
N VAL A 270 -27.05 -12.59 -22.70
CA VAL A 270 -26.79 -13.22 -24.00
C VAL A 270 -26.57 -12.20 -25.12
N GLY A 271 -27.36 -11.14 -25.17
CA GLY A 271 -27.20 -10.08 -26.18
C GLY A 271 -25.87 -9.31 -26.02
N LEU A 272 -25.44 -9.10 -24.77
CA LEU A 272 -24.13 -8.48 -24.48
C LEU A 272 -22.98 -9.39 -24.93
N LEU A 273 -23.09 -10.71 -24.75
CA LEU A 273 -22.07 -11.67 -25.18
C LEU A 273 -21.88 -11.63 -26.71
N PHE A 274 -22.95 -11.50 -27.50
CA PHE A 274 -22.84 -11.37 -28.96
C PHE A 274 -22.15 -10.09 -29.39
N VAL A 275 -22.43 -8.97 -28.71
CA VAL A 275 -21.74 -7.70 -28.97
C VAL A 275 -20.26 -7.80 -28.62
N LEU A 276 -19.93 -8.41 -27.46
CA LEU A 276 -18.53 -8.62 -27.08
C LEU A 276 -17.81 -9.58 -28.04
N ALA A 277 -18.48 -10.61 -28.54
CA ALA A 277 -17.91 -11.52 -29.54
C ALA A 277 -17.63 -10.80 -30.87
N ALA A 278 -18.58 -10.00 -31.37
CA ALA A 278 -18.35 -9.20 -32.59
C ALA A 278 -17.20 -8.20 -32.43
N TRP A 279 -17.09 -7.58 -31.24
CA TRP A 279 -15.98 -6.70 -30.88
C TRP A 279 -14.65 -7.44 -30.79
N SER A 280 -14.60 -8.60 -30.11
CA SER A 280 -13.39 -9.40 -30.00
C SER A 280 -12.88 -9.88 -31.35
N LEU A 281 -13.79 -10.20 -32.29
CA LEU A 281 -13.41 -10.56 -33.65
C LEU A 281 -12.80 -9.37 -34.41
N LEU A 282 -13.32 -8.17 -34.20
CA LEU A 282 -12.78 -6.95 -34.81
C LEU A 282 -11.36 -6.66 -34.29
N LEU A 283 -11.11 -6.86 -32.98
CA LEU A 283 -9.76 -6.76 -32.39
C LEU A 283 -8.83 -7.89 -32.85
N ALA A 284 -9.33 -9.14 -32.93
CA ALA A 284 -8.54 -10.28 -33.40
C ALA A 284 -8.03 -10.06 -34.82
N ARG A 285 -8.84 -9.41 -35.65
CA ARG A 285 -8.45 -9.06 -37.02
C ARG A 285 -7.21 -8.18 -37.11
N ILE A 286 -7.02 -7.27 -36.12
CA ILE A 286 -5.81 -6.44 -36.04
C ILE A 286 -4.57 -7.32 -35.82
N LEU A 287 -4.70 -8.30 -34.92
CA LEU A 287 -3.60 -9.21 -34.58
C LEU A 287 -3.20 -10.10 -35.77
N ILE A 288 -4.17 -10.41 -36.66
CA ILE A 288 -3.96 -11.29 -37.83
C ILE A 288 -3.49 -10.47 -39.03
N SER A 289 -3.90 -9.20 -39.17
CA SER A 289 -3.49 -8.35 -40.30
C SER A 289 -2.08 -7.81 -40.06
N ALA A 290 -1.09 -8.36 -40.80
CA ALA A 290 0.32 -7.95 -40.69
C ALA A 290 0.60 -6.49 -41.08
N THR A 291 -0.38 -5.76 -41.62
CA THR A 291 -0.24 -4.37 -42.09
C THR A 291 -0.51 -3.31 -41.05
N ALA A 292 -1.00 -3.69 -39.85
CA ALA A 292 -1.37 -2.74 -38.81
C ALA A 292 -0.27 -2.66 -37.74
N SER A 293 0.23 -1.46 -37.48
CA SER A 293 1.13 -1.22 -36.36
C SER A 293 0.39 -1.42 -35.03
N LEU A 294 0.66 -2.53 -34.35
CA LEU A 294 0.07 -2.86 -33.02
C LEU A 294 0.02 -1.71 -32.02
N PRO A 295 1.03 -0.84 -31.93
CA PRO A 295 1.00 0.30 -31.04
C PRO A 295 -0.22 1.21 -31.18
N ASN A 296 -0.70 1.44 -32.38
CA ASN A 296 -1.86 2.30 -32.64
C ASN A 296 -3.16 1.79 -32.01
N TYR A 297 -3.24 0.51 -31.69
CA TYR A 297 -4.43 -0.15 -31.15
C TYR A 297 -4.32 -0.52 -29.67
N SER A 298 -3.20 -0.19 -29.02
CA SER A 298 -2.95 -0.55 -27.63
C SER A 298 -4.04 -0.02 -26.68
N LEU A 299 -4.46 1.23 -26.87
CA LEU A 299 -5.55 1.83 -26.10
C LEU A 299 -6.89 1.13 -26.36
N ALA A 300 -7.17 0.71 -27.60
CA ALA A 300 -8.37 -0.02 -27.96
C ALA A 300 -8.47 -1.37 -27.25
N ILE A 301 -7.35 -2.11 -27.21
CA ILE A 301 -7.24 -3.40 -26.51
C ILE A 301 -7.49 -3.23 -25.02
N SER A 302 -6.93 -2.18 -24.42
CA SER A 302 -7.12 -1.91 -22.98
C SER A 302 -8.55 -1.46 -22.64
N ILE A 303 -9.22 -0.71 -23.51
CA ILE A 303 -10.64 -0.36 -23.32
C ILE A 303 -11.51 -1.62 -23.38
N PHE A 304 -11.23 -2.55 -24.30
CA PHE A 304 -11.92 -3.82 -24.36
C PHE A 304 -11.74 -4.63 -23.06
N ALA A 305 -10.51 -4.74 -22.57
CA ALA A 305 -10.23 -5.38 -21.27
C ALA A 305 -10.96 -4.70 -20.11
N TRP A 306 -11.01 -3.37 -20.11
CA TRP A 306 -11.73 -2.59 -19.12
C TRP A 306 -13.24 -2.84 -19.14
N LEU A 307 -13.84 -2.93 -20.33
CA LEU A 307 -15.26 -3.26 -20.48
C LEU A 307 -15.59 -4.64 -19.90
N ILE A 308 -14.80 -5.67 -20.23
CA ILE A 308 -14.97 -7.02 -19.67
C ILE A 308 -14.85 -6.97 -18.13
N ALA A 309 -13.82 -6.29 -17.61
CA ALA A 309 -13.58 -6.19 -16.18
C ALA A 309 -14.71 -5.46 -15.44
N THR A 310 -15.24 -4.38 -16.00
CA THR A 310 -16.35 -3.61 -15.38
C THR A 310 -17.65 -4.40 -15.37
N VAL A 311 -17.97 -5.14 -16.43
CA VAL A 311 -19.12 -6.06 -16.45
C VAL A 311 -18.98 -7.09 -15.34
N TYR A 312 -17.80 -7.69 -15.22
CA TYR A 312 -17.51 -8.67 -14.16
C TYR A 312 -17.65 -8.07 -12.75
N LEU A 313 -17.09 -6.88 -12.51
CA LEU A 313 -17.17 -6.20 -11.20
C LEU A 313 -18.61 -5.82 -10.84
N ASN A 314 -19.39 -5.37 -11.81
CA ASN A 314 -20.81 -5.04 -11.60
C ASN A 314 -21.63 -6.30 -11.27
N GLN A 315 -21.33 -7.42 -11.91
CA GLN A 315 -21.95 -8.69 -11.57
C GLN A 315 -21.55 -9.16 -10.16
N ALA A 316 -20.27 -9.03 -9.80
CA ALA A 316 -19.78 -9.35 -8.46
C ALA A 316 -20.40 -8.46 -7.36
N ARG A 317 -20.67 -7.17 -7.64
CA ARG A 317 -21.43 -6.28 -6.73
C ARG A 317 -22.85 -6.78 -6.50
N LYS A 318 -23.55 -7.20 -7.57
CA LYS A 318 -24.92 -7.72 -7.50
C LYS A 318 -24.97 -9.06 -6.75
N THR A 319 -24.05 -9.97 -7.03
CA THR A 319 -23.97 -11.27 -6.32
C THR A 319 -23.64 -11.09 -4.84
N LYS A 320 -22.76 -10.16 -4.48
CA LYS A 320 -22.45 -9.83 -3.07
C LYS A 320 -23.67 -9.27 -2.34
N ALA A 321 -24.50 -8.50 -3.01
CA ALA A 321 -25.76 -7.98 -2.47
C ALA A 321 -26.83 -9.07 -2.34
N ILE A 322 -26.84 -10.09 -3.23
CA ILE A 322 -27.81 -11.20 -3.25
C ILE A 322 -27.32 -12.39 -2.41
N ALA A 323 -26.01 -12.62 -2.28
CA ALA A 323 -25.42 -13.70 -1.48
C ALA A 323 -25.70 -13.58 0.03
N LEU A 324 -26.12 -12.40 0.48
CA LEU A 324 -26.77 -12.23 1.78
C LEU A 324 -28.13 -12.95 1.85
N LYS A 325 -28.69 -13.41 0.72
CA LYS A 325 -30.01 -14.05 0.65
C LYS A 325 -30.08 -15.47 0.04
N ARG A 326 -29.09 -15.96 -0.72
CA ARG A 326 -29.13 -17.31 -1.34
C ARG A 326 -27.75 -17.90 -1.66
N LYS A 327 -27.46 -19.10 -1.14
CA LYS A 327 -26.18 -19.84 -1.25
C LYS A 327 -26.01 -20.72 -2.51
N SER A 328 -26.90 -20.79 -3.44
CA SER A 328 -26.97 -21.94 -4.37
C SER A 328 -26.62 -21.75 -5.84
N ALA A 329 -25.91 -20.66 -6.26
CA ALA A 329 -25.57 -20.48 -7.68
C ALA A 329 -24.06 -20.29 -7.94
N ALA A 330 -23.18 -20.96 -7.20
CA ALA A 330 -21.79 -20.53 -7.06
C ALA A 330 -20.77 -21.18 -8.01
N ILE A 331 -21.00 -22.35 -8.61
CA ILE A 331 -19.88 -23.14 -9.17
C ILE A 331 -19.55 -22.79 -10.64
N THR A 332 -20.53 -22.65 -11.51
CA THR A 332 -20.31 -22.29 -12.93
C THR A 332 -19.81 -20.87 -13.14
N ASN A 333 -20.21 -19.94 -12.27
CA ASN A 333 -19.77 -18.55 -12.31
C ASN A 333 -18.30 -18.35 -11.85
N ALA A 334 -17.75 -19.30 -11.10
CA ALA A 334 -16.39 -19.21 -10.57
C ALA A 334 -15.31 -19.50 -11.63
N PHE A 335 -15.55 -20.43 -12.55
CA PHE A 335 -14.60 -20.79 -13.60
C PHE A 335 -14.50 -19.69 -14.67
N LEU A 336 -15.65 -19.27 -15.23
CA LEU A 336 -15.69 -18.16 -16.19
C LEU A 336 -15.11 -16.87 -15.60
N GLY A 337 -15.32 -16.65 -14.29
CA GLY A 337 -14.76 -15.50 -13.59
C GLY A 337 -13.24 -15.54 -13.42
N LYS A 338 -12.63 -16.73 -13.28
CA LYS A 338 -11.16 -16.88 -13.21
C LYS A 338 -10.51 -16.64 -14.58
N VAL A 339 -11.05 -17.26 -15.63
CA VAL A 339 -10.56 -17.09 -17.00
C VAL A 339 -10.69 -15.65 -17.48
N GLY A 340 -11.84 -15.02 -17.25
CA GLY A 340 -12.05 -13.61 -17.58
C GLY A 340 -11.10 -12.66 -16.88
N LYS A 341 -10.74 -12.92 -15.62
CA LYS A 341 -9.73 -12.13 -14.89
C LYS A 341 -8.35 -12.23 -15.50
N ILE A 342 -7.91 -13.46 -15.81
CA ILE A 342 -6.60 -13.70 -16.40
C ILE A 342 -6.53 -13.02 -17.77
N LEU A 343 -7.56 -13.18 -18.59
CA LEU A 343 -7.64 -12.54 -19.90
C LEU A 343 -7.57 -11.01 -19.80
N CYS A 344 -8.32 -10.40 -18.88
CA CYS A 344 -8.26 -8.95 -18.66
C CYS A 344 -6.87 -8.47 -18.26
N ILE A 345 -6.22 -9.19 -17.32
CA ILE A 345 -4.86 -8.82 -16.88
C ILE A 345 -3.88 -8.95 -18.05
N MET A 346 -3.92 -10.04 -18.82
CA MET A 346 -3.06 -10.25 -19.98
C MET A 346 -3.25 -9.16 -21.04
N LEU A 347 -4.50 -8.79 -21.35
CA LEU A 347 -4.79 -7.73 -22.32
C LEU A 347 -4.34 -6.35 -21.84
N PHE A 348 -4.50 -6.02 -20.55
CA PHE A 348 -4.00 -4.76 -20.00
C PHE A 348 -2.48 -4.70 -20.01
N VAL A 349 -1.80 -5.76 -19.55
CA VAL A 349 -0.34 -5.80 -19.50
C VAL A 349 0.26 -5.76 -20.88
N SER A 350 -0.27 -6.54 -21.84
CA SER A 350 0.23 -6.54 -23.21
C SER A 350 0.02 -5.19 -23.91
N SER A 351 -1.15 -4.58 -23.75
CA SER A 351 -1.42 -3.26 -24.35
C SER A 351 -0.52 -2.17 -23.74
N TRP A 352 -0.29 -2.22 -22.44
CA TRP A 352 0.61 -1.31 -21.74
C TRP A 352 2.06 -1.48 -22.20
N LEU A 353 2.57 -2.72 -22.28
CA LEU A 353 3.93 -3.01 -22.77
C LEU A 353 4.14 -2.54 -24.21
N VAL A 354 3.18 -2.79 -25.08
CA VAL A 354 3.25 -2.36 -26.49
C VAL A 354 3.25 -0.84 -26.58
N SER A 355 2.41 -0.14 -25.81
CA SER A 355 2.31 1.32 -25.83
C SER A 355 3.56 2.00 -25.26
N ILE A 356 4.11 1.51 -24.16
CA ILE A 356 5.30 2.11 -23.54
C ILE A 356 6.55 1.89 -24.39
N ASN A 357 6.71 0.67 -24.95
CA ASN A 357 7.80 0.36 -25.84
C ASN A 357 7.78 1.23 -27.11
N ALA A 358 6.60 1.42 -27.69
CA ALA A 358 6.43 2.31 -28.84
C ALA A 358 6.68 3.80 -28.49
N GLY A 359 6.34 4.22 -27.28
CA GLY A 359 6.65 5.56 -26.77
C GLY A 359 8.15 5.81 -26.67
N ILE A 360 8.90 4.82 -26.19
CA ILE A 360 10.37 4.91 -26.09
C ILE A 360 11.06 4.88 -27.45
N LEU A 361 10.59 4.03 -28.39
CA LEU A 361 11.30 3.78 -29.65
C LEU A 361 10.88 4.71 -30.80
N ASN A 362 9.60 5.11 -30.85
CA ASN A 362 9.05 5.72 -32.06
C ASN A 362 8.58 7.17 -31.88
N SER A 363 7.75 7.47 -30.91
CA SER A 363 7.13 8.79 -30.77
C SER A 363 6.50 9.01 -29.40
N SER A 364 6.64 10.21 -28.86
CA SER A 364 6.02 10.65 -27.60
C SER A 364 4.48 10.53 -27.59
N LEU A 365 3.83 10.53 -28.76
CA LEU A 365 2.37 10.36 -28.87
C LEU A 365 1.87 9.04 -28.26
N TYR A 366 2.66 7.97 -28.31
CA TYR A 366 2.30 6.70 -27.68
C TYR A 366 2.30 6.75 -26.16
N PHE A 367 3.03 7.68 -25.55
CA PHE A 367 2.92 7.94 -24.12
C PHE A 367 1.52 8.46 -23.74
N GLY A 368 0.86 9.22 -24.62
CA GLY A 368 -0.53 9.63 -24.41
C GLY A 368 -1.50 8.44 -24.32
N GLN A 369 -1.29 7.41 -25.16
CA GLN A 369 -2.06 6.15 -25.04
C GLN A 369 -1.76 5.42 -23.73
N THR A 370 -0.50 5.39 -23.30
CA THR A 370 -0.09 4.79 -22.02
C THR A 370 -0.77 5.47 -20.85
N VAL A 371 -0.90 6.81 -20.87
CA VAL A 371 -1.67 7.56 -19.87
C VAL A 371 -3.13 7.15 -19.89
N GLY A 372 -3.76 7.05 -21.08
CA GLY A 372 -5.13 6.56 -21.23
C GLY A 372 -5.34 5.16 -20.63
N ILE A 373 -4.42 4.23 -20.90
CA ILE A 373 -4.44 2.87 -20.32
C ILE A 373 -4.33 2.92 -18.81
N SER A 374 -3.44 3.76 -18.29
CA SER A 374 -3.24 3.93 -16.84
C SER A 374 -4.48 4.49 -16.14
N VAL A 375 -5.17 5.46 -16.75
CA VAL A 375 -6.43 6.01 -16.23
C VAL A 375 -7.52 4.95 -16.14
N LEU A 376 -7.67 4.10 -17.17
CA LEU A 376 -8.60 2.97 -17.14
C LEU A 376 -8.25 1.96 -16.04
N ALA A 377 -6.97 1.68 -15.85
CA ALA A 377 -6.50 0.80 -14.78
C ALA A 377 -6.76 1.41 -13.39
N ILE A 378 -6.48 2.70 -13.18
CA ILE A 378 -6.79 3.43 -11.94
C ILE A 378 -8.28 3.34 -11.62
N GLN A 379 -9.14 3.58 -12.60
CA GLN A 379 -10.59 3.47 -12.42
C GLN A 379 -11.01 2.05 -12.03
N LEU A 380 -10.44 1.03 -12.67
CA LEU A 380 -10.73 -0.37 -12.37
C LEU A 380 -10.30 -0.76 -10.95
N PHE A 381 -9.05 -0.41 -10.58
CA PHE A 381 -8.52 -0.73 -9.25
C PHE A 381 -9.21 0.07 -8.15
N SER A 382 -9.65 1.31 -8.41
CA SER A 382 -10.44 2.09 -7.45
C SER A 382 -11.81 1.45 -7.19
N GLN A 383 -12.48 0.94 -8.23
CA GLN A 383 -13.73 0.17 -8.07
C GLN A 383 -13.51 -1.15 -7.33
N ARG A 384 -12.39 -1.83 -7.57
CA ARG A 384 -12.02 -3.05 -6.84
C ARG A 384 -11.69 -2.78 -5.39
N LEU A 385 -10.95 -1.69 -5.13
CA LEU A 385 -10.61 -1.28 -3.78
C LEU A 385 -11.87 -1.04 -2.94
N THR A 386 -12.84 -0.30 -3.45
CA THR A 386 -14.12 -0.04 -2.75
C THR A 386 -14.96 -1.31 -2.56
N LEU A 387 -14.80 -2.32 -3.41
CA LEU A 387 -15.54 -3.58 -3.32
C LEU A 387 -14.90 -4.59 -2.37
N TYR A 388 -13.56 -4.74 -2.41
CA TYR A 388 -12.83 -5.81 -1.74
C TYR A 388 -11.91 -5.35 -0.61
N TRP A 389 -11.53 -4.09 -0.55
CA TRP A 389 -10.65 -3.49 0.46
C TRP A 389 -9.32 -4.26 0.63
N ARG A 390 -8.61 -4.55 -0.47
CA ARG A 390 -7.36 -5.31 -0.47
C ARG A 390 -6.13 -4.40 -0.55
N LYS A 391 -5.06 -4.77 0.17
CA LYS A 391 -3.76 -4.08 0.11
C LYS A 391 -3.18 -4.08 -1.32
N SER A 392 -3.30 -5.20 -2.05
CA SER A 392 -2.82 -5.32 -3.43
C SER A 392 -3.46 -4.32 -4.40
N ASP A 393 -4.76 -4.02 -4.23
CA ASP A 393 -5.44 -3.05 -5.09
C ASP A 393 -4.96 -1.63 -4.78
N LEU A 394 -4.67 -1.34 -3.50
CA LEU A 394 -4.08 -0.07 -3.07
C LEU A 394 -2.65 0.12 -3.61
N THR A 395 -1.81 -0.93 -3.52
CA THR A 395 -0.45 -0.91 -4.09
C THR A 395 -0.48 -0.71 -5.60
N ALA A 396 -1.40 -1.40 -6.31
CA ALA A 396 -1.55 -1.24 -7.76
C ALA A 396 -1.92 0.21 -8.11
N LEU A 397 -2.87 0.83 -7.39
CA LEU A 397 -3.22 2.24 -7.57
C LEU A 397 -2.03 3.16 -7.35
N PHE A 398 -1.23 2.90 -6.30
CA PHE A 398 -0.03 3.66 -5.99
C PHE A 398 1.00 3.59 -7.12
N LEU A 399 1.33 2.39 -7.58
CA LEU A 399 2.35 2.20 -8.61
C LEU A 399 1.91 2.71 -9.97
N ILE A 400 0.65 2.44 -10.37
CA ILE A 400 0.10 2.93 -11.64
C ILE A 400 0.01 4.46 -11.64
N GLY A 401 -0.40 5.08 -10.54
CA GLY A 401 -0.44 6.53 -10.44
C GLY A 401 0.96 7.16 -10.53
N LEU A 402 1.96 6.58 -9.87
CA LEU A 402 3.35 7.05 -9.94
C LEU A 402 3.91 6.90 -11.37
N GLN A 403 3.67 5.75 -12.00
CA GLN A 403 4.03 5.52 -13.41
C GLN A 403 3.33 6.52 -14.34
N THR A 404 2.05 6.83 -14.10
CA THR A 404 1.32 7.80 -14.91
C THR A 404 1.96 9.18 -14.85
N LEU A 405 2.38 9.62 -13.67
CA LEU A 405 3.09 10.89 -13.51
C LEU A 405 4.44 10.89 -14.24
N TYR A 406 5.18 9.77 -14.19
CA TYR A 406 6.42 9.62 -14.94
C TYR A 406 6.19 9.72 -16.45
N VAL A 407 5.17 9.03 -16.97
CA VAL A 407 4.82 9.09 -18.40
C VAL A 407 4.31 10.47 -18.82
N CYS A 408 3.57 11.16 -17.94
CA CYS A 408 3.16 12.55 -18.19
C CYS A 408 4.36 13.50 -18.32
N LYS A 409 5.44 13.26 -17.58
CA LYS A 409 6.69 14.02 -17.72
C LYS A 409 7.27 13.88 -19.13
N GLU A 410 7.24 12.67 -19.70
CA GLU A 410 7.77 12.41 -21.05
C GLU A 410 6.87 12.99 -22.17
N LEU A 411 5.63 13.37 -21.85
CA LEU A 411 4.73 14.07 -22.77
C LEU A 411 5.00 15.59 -22.83
N ILE A 412 5.74 16.13 -21.87
CA ILE A 412 6.09 17.55 -21.85
C ILE A 412 7.09 17.82 -22.97
N PRO A 413 6.84 18.77 -23.88
CA PRO A 413 7.78 19.15 -24.92
C PRO A 413 9.14 19.52 -24.35
N ASP A 414 10.23 19.12 -25.03
CA ASP A 414 11.61 19.35 -24.58
C ASP A 414 11.91 20.83 -24.32
N GLY A 415 11.33 21.74 -25.11
CA GLY A 415 11.47 23.17 -24.91
C GLY A 415 10.96 23.64 -23.54
N LEU A 416 9.78 23.17 -23.10
CA LEU A 416 9.23 23.49 -21.79
C LEU A 416 10.02 22.82 -20.66
N ARG A 417 10.49 21.60 -20.90
CA ARG A 417 11.31 20.88 -19.92
C ARG A 417 12.64 21.58 -19.67
N ASN A 418 13.31 22.04 -20.74
CA ASN A 418 14.55 22.80 -20.62
C ASN A 418 14.34 24.15 -19.95
N GLN A 419 13.28 24.88 -20.28
CA GLN A 419 12.91 26.12 -19.57
C GLN A 419 12.68 25.88 -18.06
N ALA A 420 12.04 24.76 -17.67
CA ALA A 420 11.86 24.42 -16.27
C ALA A 420 13.19 24.08 -15.57
N LEU A 421 14.13 23.46 -16.28
CA LEU A 421 15.48 23.19 -15.76
C LEU A 421 16.29 24.49 -15.62
N ASP A 422 16.23 25.38 -16.61
CA ASP A 422 16.90 26.70 -16.54
C ASP A 422 16.35 27.53 -15.38
N LEU A 423 15.03 27.53 -15.18
CA LEU A 423 14.40 28.14 -14.02
C LEU A 423 14.87 27.50 -12.71
N SER A 424 15.02 26.17 -12.69
CA SER A 424 15.55 25.44 -11.53
C SER A 424 16.97 25.91 -11.17
N VAL A 425 17.84 26.06 -12.16
CA VAL A 425 19.21 26.60 -11.98
C VAL A 425 19.18 28.04 -11.47
N ALA A 426 18.33 28.88 -12.08
CA ALA A 426 18.20 30.29 -11.68
C ALA A 426 17.73 30.44 -10.21
N VAL A 427 16.77 29.62 -9.77
CA VAL A 427 16.24 29.63 -8.40
C VAL A 427 17.23 29.03 -7.39
N SER A 428 17.86 27.90 -7.75
CA SER A 428 18.81 27.24 -6.84
C SER A 428 20.18 27.89 -6.78
N LYS A 429 20.50 28.76 -7.74
CA LYS A 429 21.82 29.40 -7.92
C LYS A 429 22.97 28.37 -8.00
N THR A 430 22.65 27.13 -8.39
CA THR A 430 23.61 26.04 -8.51
C THR A 430 23.31 25.25 -9.80
N GLU A 431 24.36 25.04 -10.61
CA GLU A 431 24.25 24.18 -11.83
C GLU A 431 24.27 22.69 -11.49
N TYR A 432 24.48 22.37 -10.21
CA TYR A 432 24.63 20.97 -9.78
C TYR A 432 23.30 20.28 -9.66
N PHE A 433 23.07 19.25 -10.48
CA PHE A 433 21.90 18.40 -10.50
C PHE A 433 20.56 19.17 -10.57
N PRO A 434 20.29 19.96 -11.62
CA PRO A 434 19.02 20.69 -11.74
C PRO A 434 17.80 19.76 -11.78
N GLU A 435 18.00 18.49 -12.19
CA GLU A 435 16.96 17.45 -12.23
C GLU A 435 16.39 17.09 -10.84
N SER A 436 17.08 17.44 -9.77
CA SER A 436 16.56 17.22 -8.39
C SER A 436 15.25 17.97 -8.11
N VAL A 437 14.89 18.98 -8.94
CA VAL A 437 13.58 19.65 -8.92
C VAL A 437 12.43 18.66 -9.15
N PHE A 438 12.65 17.58 -9.90
CA PHE A 438 11.63 16.54 -10.12
C PHE A 438 11.24 15.81 -8.84
N GLY A 439 12.14 15.73 -7.85
CA GLY A 439 11.78 15.25 -6.51
C GLY A 439 10.70 16.12 -5.86
N LEU A 440 10.77 17.43 -6.05
CA LEU A 440 9.78 18.36 -5.52
C LEU A 440 8.45 18.30 -6.31
N THR A 441 8.50 18.17 -7.64
CA THR A 441 7.30 18.11 -8.49
C THR A 441 6.44 16.87 -8.22
N LEU A 442 7.03 15.79 -7.71
CA LEU A 442 6.31 14.59 -7.29
C LEU A 442 5.71 14.70 -5.86
N PHE A 443 6.05 15.73 -5.10
CA PHE A 443 5.56 15.90 -3.74
C PHE A 443 4.03 16.03 -3.62
N PRO A 444 3.29 16.69 -4.53
CA PRO A 444 1.83 16.69 -4.54
C PRO A 444 1.22 15.29 -4.53
N TYR A 445 1.91 14.31 -5.12
CA TYR A 445 1.48 12.91 -5.09
C TYR A 445 1.57 12.31 -3.67
N VAL A 446 2.59 12.68 -2.90
CA VAL A 446 2.71 12.33 -1.47
C VAL A 446 1.50 12.88 -0.70
N ILE A 447 1.15 14.17 -0.92
CA ILE A 447 0.00 14.81 -0.28
C ILE A 447 -1.30 14.09 -0.66
N LEU A 448 -1.49 13.76 -1.95
CA LEU A 448 -2.66 13.01 -2.42
C LEU A 448 -2.82 11.68 -1.66
N TRP A 449 -1.72 10.95 -1.43
CA TRP A 449 -1.77 9.67 -0.72
C TRP A 449 -2.00 9.82 0.78
N VAL A 450 -1.57 10.92 1.40
CA VAL A 450 -1.97 11.27 2.77
C VAL A 450 -3.48 11.52 2.85
N LEU A 451 -4.05 12.23 1.87
CA LEU A 451 -5.51 12.44 1.79
C LEU A 451 -6.29 11.14 1.57
N ILE A 452 -5.75 10.23 0.75
CA ILE A 452 -6.33 8.87 0.57
C ILE A 452 -6.27 8.09 1.90
N ALA A 453 -5.18 8.20 2.65
CA ALA A 453 -5.09 7.60 3.98
C ALA A 453 -6.16 8.18 4.92
N ASP A 454 -6.39 9.49 4.91
CA ASP A 454 -7.46 10.14 5.69
C ASP A 454 -8.85 9.65 5.31
N TRP A 455 -9.10 9.51 4.01
CA TRP A 455 -10.35 8.93 3.51
C TRP A 455 -10.54 7.48 3.98
N LEU A 456 -9.47 6.67 3.97
CA LEU A 456 -9.50 5.29 4.48
C LEU A 456 -9.75 5.23 5.99
N TYR A 457 -9.19 6.15 6.79
CA TYR A 457 -9.49 6.27 8.22
C TYR A 457 -10.96 6.62 8.46
N LYS A 458 -11.48 7.61 7.74
CA LYS A 458 -12.91 7.98 7.79
C LYS A 458 -13.82 6.81 7.39
N SER A 459 -13.36 5.97 6.46
CA SER A 459 -14.07 4.75 6.03
C SER A 459 -13.88 3.57 6.99
N GLN A 460 -13.28 3.75 8.19
CA GLN A 460 -13.04 2.72 9.20
C GLN A 460 -12.13 1.56 8.71
N LYS A 461 -11.28 1.82 7.71
CA LYS A 461 -10.34 0.83 7.16
C LYS A 461 -8.91 1.06 7.66
N ILE A 462 -8.73 1.00 8.97
CA ILE A 462 -7.49 1.38 9.67
C ILE A 462 -6.25 0.67 9.13
N GLN A 463 -6.32 -0.65 8.87
CA GLN A 463 -5.16 -1.39 8.35
C GLN A 463 -4.73 -0.96 6.95
N LEU A 464 -5.68 -0.57 6.08
CA LEU A 464 -5.38 -0.05 4.76
C LEU A 464 -4.85 1.38 4.82
N ALA A 465 -5.38 2.18 5.73
CA ALA A 465 -4.90 3.53 5.96
C ALA A 465 -3.44 3.54 6.43
N LEU A 466 -3.09 2.67 7.40
CA LEU A 466 -1.70 2.48 7.84
C LEU A 466 -0.78 2.00 6.71
N TYR A 467 -1.30 1.12 5.85
CA TYR A 467 -0.54 0.64 4.69
C TYR A 467 -0.33 1.76 3.65
N SER A 468 -1.33 2.61 3.42
CA SER A 468 -1.20 3.82 2.59
C SER A 468 -0.14 4.78 3.12
N GLU A 469 -0.13 5.04 4.43
CA GLU A 469 0.89 5.86 5.08
C GLU A 469 2.30 5.28 4.93
N TYR A 470 2.42 3.95 5.02
CA TYR A 470 3.70 3.28 4.81
C TYR A 470 4.23 3.46 3.38
N LEU A 471 3.36 3.31 2.36
CA LEU A 471 3.73 3.57 0.96
C LEU A 471 4.14 5.04 0.75
N THR A 472 3.40 5.96 1.38
CA THR A 472 3.69 7.40 1.32
C THR A 472 5.03 7.73 1.97
N LEU A 473 5.35 7.09 3.11
CA LEU A 473 6.62 7.27 3.81
C LEU A 473 7.80 6.80 2.94
N ILE A 474 7.68 5.61 2.33
CA ILE A 474 8.72 5.10 1.41
C ILE A 474 8.97 6.08 0.27
N LEU A 475 7.89 6.57 -0.37
CA LEU A 475 8.02 7.56 -1.43
C LEU A 475 8.67 8.85 -0.93
N GLY A 476 8.26 9.36 0.23
CA GLY A 476 8.85 10.54 0.85
C GLY A 476 10.35 10.39 1.09
N ILE A 477 10.80 9.22 1.56
CA ILE A 477 12.23 8.93 1.72
C ILE A 477 12.96 8.95 0.37
N ILE A 478 12.40 8.31 -0.65
CA ILE A 478 12.98 8.29 -2.00
C ILE A 478 13.12 9.72 -2.56
N LEU A 479 12.06 10.54 -2.44
CA LEU A 479 12.09 11.92 -2.91
C LEU A 479 13.10 12.77 -2.13
N THR A 480 13.25 12.53 -0.83
CA THR A 480 14.27 13.19 -0.01
C THR A 480 15.68 12.80 -0.46
N CYS A 481 15.90 11.51 -0.75
CA CYS A 481 17.19 11.04 -1.30
C CYS A 481 17.50 11.69 -2.66
N LEU A 482 16.51 11.79 -3.55
CA LEU A 482 16.67 12.44 -4.85
C LEU A 482 17.01 13.95 -4.72
N SER A 483 16.47 14.60 -3.70
CA SER A 483 16.72 16.04 -3.46
C SER A 483 18.02 16.34 -2.72
N LEU A 484 18.75 15.32 -2.21
CA LEU A 484 19.99 15.53 -1.41
C LEU A 484 21.08 16.27 -2.19
N ALA A 485 21.14 16.05 -3.51
CA ALA A 485 22.18 16.61 -4.35
C ALA A 485 22.15 18.16 -4.44
N ASN A 486 20.97 18.77 -4.40
CA ASN A 486 20.82 20.22 -4.49
C ASN A 486 20.35 20.80 -3.16
N PRO A 487 21.11 21.71 -2.52
CA PRO A 487 20.80 22.21 -1.18
C PRO A 487 19.47 22.96 -1.08
N THR A 488 19.08 23.70 -2.11
CA THR A 488 17.81 24.47 -2.13
C THR A 488 16.61 23.53 -2.22
N TRP A 489 16.61 22.59 -3.17
CA TRP A 489 15.52 21.63 -3.35
C TRP A 489 15.43 20.66 -2.18
N ARG A 490 16.56 20.30 -1.58
CA ARG A 490 16.61 19.52 -0.34
C ARG A 490 15.89 20.24 0.80
N SER A 491 16.15 21.56 0.99
CA SER A 491 15.50 22.35 2.05
C SER A 491 13.99 22.39 1.88
N LEU A 492 13.51 22.64 0.64
CA LEU A 492 12.08 22.68 0.34
C LEU A 492 11.41 21.32 0.53
N ASN A 493 12.06 20.23 0.07
CA ASN A 493 11.53 18.89 0.24
C ASN A 493 11.46 18.47 1.72
N LEU A 494 12.50 18.79 2.50
CA LEU A 494 12.49 18.56 3.95
C LEU A 494 11.40 19.38 4.65
N LEU A 495 11.18 20.63 4.25
CA LEU A 495 10.10 21.46 4.78
C LEU A 495 8.73 20.84 4.51
N LEU A 496 8.45 20.47 3.26
CA LEU A 496 7.19 19.81 2.89
C LEU A 496 7.01 18.48 3.62
N SER A 497 8.07 17.69 3.76
CA SER A 497 8.06 16.43 4.50
C SER A 497 7.75 16.66 5.99
N THR A 498 8.32 17.70 6.60
CA THR A 498 8.06 18.09 7.99
C THR A 498 6.60 18.51 8.19
N LEU A 499 6.06 19.32 7.27
CA LEU A 499 4.68 19.78 7.33
C LEU A 499 3.69 18.60 7.17
N THR A 500 3.96 17.69 6.24
CA THR A 500 3.11 16.51 6.02
C THR A 500 3.15 15.54 7.19
N LEU A 501 4.34 15.25 7.75
CA LEU A 501 4.46 14.43 8.95
C LEU A 501 3.81 15.10 10.16
N GLY A 502 3.95 16.42 10.31
CA GLY A 502 3.28 17.20 11.35
C GLY A 502 1.77 17.12 11.26
N TYR A 503 1.22 17.23 10.05
CA TYR A 503 -0.21 17.02 9.80
C TYR A 503 -0.66 15.63 10.21
N VAL A 504 0.05 14.58 9.77
CA VAL A 504 -0.24 13.18 10.11
C VAL A 504 -0.14 12.96 11.63
N ALA A 505 0.92 13.46 12.28
CA ALA A 505 1.10 13.33 13.73
C ALA A 505 -0.05 13.98 14.54
N ARG A 506 -0.60 15.09 14.03
CA ARG A 506 -1.72 15.81 14.69
C ARG A 506 -3.08 15.15 14.49
N THR A 507 -3.30 14.55 13.31
CA THR A 507 -4.63 14.04 12.92
C THR A 507 -4.89 12.60 13.34
N ARG A 508 -3.84 11.80 13.61
CA ARG A 508 -3.97 10.37 13.95
C ARG A 508 -4.28 10.13 15.43
N GLN A 509 -5.26 9.26 15.67
CA GLN A 509 -5.57 8.73 16.99
C GLN A 509 -5.64 7.19 16.93
N PRO A 510 -5.01 6.43 17.89
CA PRO A 510 -4.18 6.92 18.99
C PRO A 510 -2.86 7.51 18.50
N MET A 511 -2.44 8.57 19.18
CA MET A 511 -1.24 9.30 18.81
C MET A 511 0.02 8.45 19.00
N ARG A 512 0.81 8.29 17.96
CA ARG A 512 2.08 7.56 18.02
C ARG A 512 3.21 8.51 18.41
N SER A 513 3.83 8.26 19.55
CA SER A 513 4.98 9.06 20.02
C SER A 513 6.11 9.10 18.99
N SER A 514 6.39 7.97 18.29
CA SER A 514 7.43 7.92 17.25
C SER A 514 7.21 8.93 16.13
N LEU A 515 5.96 9.17 15.68
CA LEU A 515 5.66 10.18 14.64
C LEU A 515 6.01 11.59 15.11
N VAL A 516 5.71 11.91 16.38
CA VAL A 516 6.04 13.22 16.94
C VAL A 516 7.55 13.43 17.02
N TYR A 517 8.30 12.41 17.48
CA TYR A 517 9.75 12.47 17.51
C TYR A 517 10.36 12.60 16.10
N CYS A 518 9.87 11.80 15.12
CA CYS A 518 10.33 11.88 13.73
C CYS A 518 10.03 13.27 13.11
N THR A 519 8.84 13.80 13.33
CA THR A 519 8.46 15.14 12.84
C THR A 519 9.37 16.21 13.43
N HIS A 520 9.64 16.13 14.72
CA HIS A 520 10.49 17.10 15.42
C HIS A 520 11.94 17.03 14.93
N LEU A 521 12.50 15.80 14.83
CA LEU A 521 13.84 15.60 14.27
C LEU A 521 13.95 16.15 12.85
N LEU A 522 12.97 15.83 12.00
CA LEU A 522 12.95 16.31 10.62
C LEU A 522 12.82 17.83 10.54
N GLY A 523 12.04 18.44 11.45
CA GLY A 523 11.92 19.89 11.59
C GLY A 523 13.25 20.55 11.94
N LEU A 524 14.00 19.98 12.89
CA LEU A 524 15.34 20.46 13.26
C LEU A 524 16.33 20.33 12.10
N ILE A 525 16.33 19.18 11.41
CA ILE A 525 17.17 18.98 10.20
C ILE A 525 16.81 20.00 9.12
N THR A 526 15.51 20.23 8.90
CA THR A 526 15.04 21.23 7.95
C THR A 526 15.55 22.63 8.29
N LEU A 527 15.46 23.02 9.57
CA LEU A 527 15.89 24.32 10.04
C LEU A 527 17.42 24.50 9.89
N VAL A 528 18.20 23.52 10.33
CA VAL A 528 19.67 23.54 10.19
C VAL A 528 20.06 23.61 8.72
N ASN A 529 19.41 22.81 7.86
CA ASN A 529 19.69 22.84 6.43
C ASN A 529 19.28 24.17 5.78
N ALA A 530 18.15 24.76 6.18
CA ALA A 530 17.71 26.07 5.69
C ALA A 530 18.70 27.18 6.08
N ILE A 531 19.22 27.17 7.32
CA ILE A 531 20.25 28.09 7.77
C ILE A 531 21.52 27.93 6.92
N ALA A 532 21.96 26.70 6.65
CA ALA A 532 23.14 26.44 5.83
C ALA A 532 22.99 26.91 4.38
N VAL A 533 21.75 26.88 3.83
CA VAL A 533 21.48 27.40 2.47
C VAL A 533 21.44 28.91 2.42
N VAL A 534 20.86 29.56 3.44
CA VAL A 534 20.73 31.02 3.50
C VAL A 534 22.09 31.69 3.82
N PHE A 535 22.89 31.02 4.67
CA PHE A 535 24.21 31.52 5.11
C PHE A 535 25.29 30.49 4.78
N PRO A 536 25.79 30.43 3.54
CA PRO A 536 26.73 29.39 3.10
C PRO A 536 28.13 29.52 3.70
N ASN A 537 28.51 30.71 4.20
CA ASN A 537 29.84 31.01 4.70
C ASN A 537 29.97 30.97 6.23
N LEU A 538 29.08 30.19 6.91
CA LEU A 538 29.16 30.07 8.37
C LEU A 538 30.36 29.24 8.79
N ASP A 539 31.16 29.81 9.70
CA ASP A 539 32.29 29.14 10.31
C ASP A 539 31.86 28.15 11.41
N ARG A 540 32.83 27.37 11.92
CA ARG A 540 32.57 26.42 13.03
C ARG A 540 32.12 27.13 14.30
N ALA A 541 32.60 28.36 14.53
CA ALA A 541 32.21 29.18 15.67
C ALA A 541 30.74 29.60 15.57
N ASP A 542 30.29 30.01 14.39
CA ASP A 542 28.90 30.40 14.14
C ASP A 542 27.95 29.20 14.34
N TRP A 543 28.34 28.06 13.79
CA TRP A 543 27.54 26.82 13.99
C TRP A 543 27.44 26.41 15.45
N SER A 544 28.52 26.62 16.24
CA SER A 544 28.49 26.31 17.67
C SER A 544 27.46 27.16 18.42
N ILE A 545 27.34 28.45 18.06
CA ILE A 545 26.34 29.35 18.65
C ILE A 545 24.94 29.07 18.15
N ILE A 546 24.74 28.81 16.84
CA ILE A 546 23.44 28.50 16.27
C ILE A 546 22.86 27.26 16.95
N LEU A 547 23.64 26.18 17.09
CA LEU A 547 23.23 24.97 17.75
C LEU A 547 22.93 25.19 19.25
N LEU A 548 23.69 26.07 19.89
CA LEU A 548 23.45 26.49 21.28
C LEU A 548 22.11 27.23 21.41
N ILE A 549 21.84 28.18 20.52
CA ILE A 549 20.57 28.94 20.48
C ILE A 549 19.40 27.96 20.28
N LEU A 550 19.51 27.01 19.34
CA LEU A 550 18.50 26.00 19.14
C LEU A 550 18.26 25.15 20.38
N THR A 551 19.33 24.76 21.08
CA THR A 551 19.25 24.08 22.38
C THR A 551 18.46 24.88 23.40
N LEU A 552 18.75 26.18 23.53
CA LEU A 552 18.06 27.08 24.46
C LEU A 552 16.59 27.28 24.08
N ILE A 553 16.25 27.34 22.80
CA ILE A 553 14.86 27.42 22.33
C ILE A 553 14.10 26.13 22.70
N GLU A 554 14.68 24.94 22.43
CA GLU A 554 14.08 23.67 22.77
C GLU A 554 13.76 23.55 24.28
N TRP A 555 14.72 23.90 25.12
CA TRP A 555 14.54 23.84 26.56
C TRP A 555 13.66 24.96 27.11
N SER A 556 13.63 26.13 26.47
CA SER A 556 12.67 27.19 26.81
C SER A 556 11.26 26.73 26.53
N PHE A 557 11.04 26.06 25.38
CA PHE A 557 9.76 25.46 25.03
C PHE A 557 9.37 24.33 26.01
N TYR A 558 10.34 23.51 26.41
CA TYR A 558 10.15 22.51 27.48
C TYR A 558 9.68 23.16 28.79
N LEU A 559 10.32 24.27 29.24
CA LEU A 559 9.99 24.97 30.48
C LEU A 559 8.59 25.59 30.46
N THR A 560 8.20 26.22 29.34
CA THR A 560 6.85 26.80 29.20
C THR A 560 5.76 25.76 29.34
N GLN A 561 6.02 24.53 28.86
CA GLN A 561 5.06 23.43 28.91
C GLN A 561 5.05 22.65 30.23
N ILE A 562 6.00 22.87 31.15
CA ILE A 562 5.97 22.24 32.46
C ILE A 562 4.70 22.58 33.23
N ARG A 563 4.18 23.80 33.05
CA ARG A 563 2.99 24.31 33.76
C ARG A 563 1.66 23.93 33.11
N GLN A 564 1.67 23.47 31.83
CA GLN A 564 0.45 23.16 31.10
C GLN A 564 0.14 21.64 31.10
N LYS A 565 -0.95 21.24 31.80
CA LYS A 565 -1.37 19.83 31.91
C LYS A 565 -2.36 19.35 30.82
N ARG A 566 -2.47 20.00 29.66
CA ARG A 566 -3.72 19.96 28.86
C ARG A 566 -3.85 18.94 27.72
N SER A 567 -2.81 18.30 27.19
CA SER A 567 -3.02 17.30 26.12
C SER A 567 -1.90 16.26 26.03
N GLN A 568 -2.23 15.08 25.50
CA GLN A 568 -1.28 14.00 25.28
C GLN A 568 -0.17 14.42 24.28
N ILE A 569 -0.53 15.19 23.24
CA ILE A 569 0.40 15.79 22.29
C ILE A 569 1.46 16.60 23.01
N LEU A 570 1.03 17.50 23.88
CA LEU A 570 1.91 18.40 24.62
C LEU A 570 2.91 17.64 25.50
N THR A 571 2.49 16.51 26.06
CA THR A 571 3.36 15.66 26.88
C THR A 571 4.46 15.00 26.07
N ILE A 572 4.13 14.47 24.87
CA ILE A 572 5.11 13.82 23.98
C ILE A 572 6.05 14.88 23.38
N THR A 573 5.52 16.00 22.93
CA THR A 573 6.34 17.12 22.40
C THR A 573 7.30 17.64 23.44
N LYS A 574 6.85 17.83 24.69
CA LYS A 574 7.70 18.20 25.81
C LYS A 574 8.86 17.22 26.00
N GLN A 575 8.61 15.91 25.96
CA GLN A 575 9.66 14.90 26.07
C GLN A 575 10.64 14.98 24.89
N SER A 576 10.14 15.19 23.67
CA SER A 576 11.02 15.33 22.50
C SER A 576 11.91 16.55 22.58
N CYS A 577 11.41 17.71 23.02
CA CYS A 577 12.22 18.91 23.26
C CYS A 577 13.34 18.68 24.28
N TRP A 578 13.06 17.90 25.33
CA TRP A 578 14.07 17.53 26.31
C TRP A 578 15.22 16.74 25.68
N TYR A 579 14.90 15.67 24.92
CA TYR A 579 15.93 14.81 24.33
C TYR A 579 16.69 15.51 23.18
N PHE A 580 16.00 16.25 22.33
CA PHE A 580 16.65 16.98 21.25
C PHE A 580 17.48 18.14 21.74
N GLY A 581 17.05 18.81 22.80
CA GLY A 581 17.88 19.81 23.47
C GLY A 581 19.20 19.22 24.01
N LEU A 582 19.16 18.02 24.61
CA LEU A 582 20.37 17.30 25.03
C LEU A 582 21.26 16.94 23.85
N PHE A 583 20.68 16.44 22.76
CA PHE A 583 21.40 16.07 21.55
C PHE A 583 22.08 17.27 20.89
N LEU A 584 21.34 18.37 20.73
CA LEU A 584 21.88 19.62 20.18
C LEU A 584 22.97 20.22 21.05
N SER A 585 22.82 20.16 22.39
CA SER A 585 23.85 20.67 23.30
C SER A 585 25.16 19.87 23.21
N ALA A 586 25.05 18.52 23.00
CA ALA A 586 26.23 17.68 22.80
C ALA A 586 26.95 18.02 21.48
N ILE A 587 26.20 18.19 20.38
CA ILE A 587 26.78 18.61 19.10
C ILE A 587 27.41 20.00 19.22
N SER A 588 26.68 20.97 19.81
CA SER A 588 27.21 22.32 20.05
C SER A 588 28.54 22.24 20.79
N TYR A 589 28.65 21.41 21.83
CA TYR A 589 29.90 21.23 22.58
C TYR A 589 31.08 20.79 21.71
N THR A 590 30.84 19.80 20.79
CA THR A 590 31.89 19.32 19.87
C THR A 590 32.38 20.42 18.93
N TYR A 591 31.48 21.30 18.49
CA TYR A 591 31.87 22.46 17.69
C TYR A 591 32.66 23.48 18.51
N PHE A 592 32.27 23.74 19.78
CA PHE A 592 33.03 24.63 20.68
C PHE A 592 34.44 24.10 20.95
N LEU A 593 34.63 22.79 21.10
CA LEU A 593 35.96 22.17 21.22
C LEU A 593 36.85 22.45 20.00
N ALA A 594 36.23 22.52 18.81
CA ALA A 594 36.98 22.79 17.58
C ALA A 594 37.31 24.27 17.35
N VAL A 595 36.78 25.18 18.18
CA VAL A 595 37.04 26.60 18.15
C VAL A 595 38.12 26.93 19.20
N ASN A 596 39.34 27.22 18.78
CA ASN A 596 40.48 27.50 19.67
C ASN A 596 40.37 28.88 20.36
N SER A 597 39.26 29.13 21.04
CA SER A 597 39.03 30.40 21.77
C SER A 597 38.34 30.14 23.10
N ALA A 598 39.06 30.30 24.19
CA ALA A 598 38.58 30.04 25.53
C ALA A 598 37.39 30.95 25.96
N PHE A 599 37.34 32.20 25.48
CA PHE A 599 36.26 33.11 25.79
C PHE A 599 34.92 32.66 25.14
N TRP A 600 34.96 32.05 23.95
CA TRP A 600 33.79 31.46 23.34
C TRP A 600 33.23 30.29 24.18
N GLY A 601 34.11 29.53 24.81
CA GLY A 601 33.70 28.41 25.71
C GLY A 601 32.85 28.88 26.89
N LEU A 602 32.99 30.14 27.36
CA LEU A 602 32.15 30.71 28.43
C LEU A 602 30.68 30.82 28.04
N ILE A 603 30.35 31.00 26.75
CA ILE A 603 28.97 31.11 26.26
C ILE A 603 28.23 29.77 26.52
N TRP A 604 28.95 28.65 26.46
CA TRP A 604 28.37 27.35 26.71
C TRP A 604 27.93 27.11 28.17
N LEU A 605 28.30 28.01 29.14
CA LEU A 605 27.74 28.03 30.49
C LEU A 605 26.22 28.21 30.54
N THR A 606 25.63 28.73 29.48
CA THR A 606 24.17 28.80 29.35
C THR A 606 23.50 27.43 29.40
N VAL A 607 24.16 26.36 28.94
CA VAL A 607 23.67 24.98 28.96
C VAL A 607 23.46 24.46 30.39
N PRO A 608 24.49 24.44 31.28
CA PRO A 608 24.27 24.03 32.67
C PRO A 608 23.34 24.96 33.42
N GLY A 609 23.31 26.27 33.06
CA GLY A 609 22.37 27.24 33.60
C GLY A 609 20.93 26.88 33.31
N MET A 610 20.60 26.59 32.06
CA MET A 610 19.26 26.15 31.65
C MET A 610 18.87 24.81 32.29
N LEU A 611 19.80 23.86 32.36
CA LEU A 611 19.56 22.57 33.04
C LEU A 611 19.26 22.74 34.53
N SER A 612 19.93 23.67 35.20
CA SER A 612 19.68 24.02 36.61
C SER A 612 18.30 24.66 36.78
N LEU A 613 17.87 25.53 35.87
CA LEU A 613 16.52 26.09 35.80
C LEU A 613 15.46 25.00 35.61
N ILE A 614 15.68 24.09 34.65
CA ILE A 614 14.81 22.94 34.39
C ILE A 614 14.68 22.09 35.66
N ALA A 615 15.79 21.81 36.33
CA ALA A 615 15.80 21.06 37.58
C ALA A 615 14.97 21.75 38.69
N LYS A 616 15.03 23.07 38.79
CA LYS A 616 14.28 23.87 39.74
C LYS A 616 12.77 23.77 39.52
N TYR A 617 12.32 23.87 38.26
CA TYR A 617 10.90 23.94 37.94
C TYR A 617 10.24 22.58 37.67
N THR A 618 11.02 21.51 37.46
CA THR A 618 10.49 20.16 37.18
C THR A 618 9.93 19.51 38.44
N PRO A 619 8.62 19.17 38.48
CA PRO A 619 8.02 18.52 39.66
C PRO A 619 8.45 17.07 39.83
N ASN A 620 8.81 16.37 38.70
CA ASN A 620 9.20 14.97 38.73
C ASN A 620 10.60 14.79 39.28
N ILE A 621 10.70 14.08 40.42
CA ILE A 621 11.96 13.85 41.16
C ILE A 621 13.00 13.13 40.30
N ARG A 622 12.61 12.19 39.42
CA ARG A 622 13.56 11.46 38.54
C ARG A 622 14.16 12.38 37.47
N GLN A 623 13.34 13.18 36.81
CA GLN A 623 13.78 14.15 35.83
C GLN A 623 14.62 15.27 36.45
N ARG A 624 14.24 15.76 37.64
CA ARG A 624 15.01 16.75 38.39
C ARG A 624 16.41 16.22 38.70
N ARG A 625 16.51 14.97 39.21
CA ARG A 625 17.81 14.33 39.47
C ARG A 625 18.67 14.19 38.20
N LEU A 626 18.05 13.82 37.07
CA LEU A 626 18.73 13.67 35.80
C LEU A 626 19.23 15.04 35.30
N ALA A 627 18.38 16.06 35.29
CA ALA A 627 18.74 17.42 34.87
C ALA A 627 19.88 17.99 35.72
N THR A 628 19.84 17.81 37.05
CA THR A 628 20.91 18.25 37.94
C THR A 628 22.22 17.49 37.68
N ALA A 629 22.15 16.16 37.48
CA ALA A 629 23.34 15.35 37.19
C ALA A 629 24.00 15.76 35.88
N ILE A 630 23.19 15.97 34.81
CA ILE A 630 23.71 16.43 33.51
C ILE A 630 24.26 17.85 33.63
N SER A 631 23.62 18.75 34.42
CA SER A 631 24.15 20.08 34.69
C SER A 631 25.52 20.03 35.39
N CYS A 632 25.71 19.13 36.36
CA CYS A 632 27.02 18.95 37.03
C CYS A 632 28.09 18.49 36.03
N ILE A 633 27.76 17.53 35.15
CA ILE A 633 28.69 17.06 34.09
C ILE A 633 28.99 18.20 33.13
N ALA A 634 27.98 18.97 32.70
CA ALA A 634 28.14 20.10 31.81
C ALA A 634 29.02 21.17 32.40
N LEU A 635 28.93 21.48 33.71
CA LEU A 635 29.80 22.41 34.40
C LEU A 635 31.27 21.99 34.37
N ILE A 636 31.55 20.69 34.53
CA ILE A 636 32.92 20.15 34.40
C ILE A 636 33.40 20.29 32.96
N LEU A 637 32.56 19.95 31.97
CA LEU A 637 32.90 20.04 30.55
C LEU A 637 33.22 21.48 30.12
N VAL A 638 32.52 22.48 30.67
CA VAL A 638 32.86 23.92 30.40
C VAL A 638 34.28 24.23 30.86
N GLN A 639 34.74 23.69 32.00
CA GLN A 639 36.09 23.97 32.47
C GLN A 639 37.17 23.48 31.49
N LEU A 640 36.90 22.40 30.76
CA LEU A 640 37.79 21.91 29.69
C LEU A 640 37.89 22.90 28.53
N LEU A 641 36.77 23.60 28.20
CA LEU A 641 36.74 24.60 27.12
C LEU A 641 37.50 25.90 27.48
N VAL A 642 37.55 26.26 28.77
CA VAL A 642 38.14 27.54 29.22
C VAL A 642 39.47 27.37 29.91
N PHE A 643 40.03 26.14 29.96
CA PHE A 643 41.22 25.82 30.78
C PHE A 643 42.47 26.61 30.39
N GLU A 644 42.73 26.84 29.11
CA GLU A 644 43.95 27.39 28.58
C GLU A 644 44.19 28.87 29.00
N HIS A 645 43.12 29.66 29.16
CA HIS A 645 43.25 31.10 29.49
C HIS A 645 42.82 31.38 30.92
N LEU A 646 43.71 31.91 31.74
CA LEU A 646 43.49 32.19 33.15
C LEU A 646 42.26 33.06 33.41
N ALA A 647 42.03 34.12 32.64
CA ALA A 647 40.89 35.03 32.79
C ALA A 647 39.57 34.31 32.47
N ALA A 648 39.50 33.50 31.37
CA ALA A 648 38.34 32.75 31.00
C ALA A 648 38.06 31.63 32.02
N ARG A 649 39.09 30.95 32.52
CA ARG A 649 39.03 29.90 33.56
C ARG A 649 38.46 30.47 34.85
N LEU A 650 38.91 31.65 35.30
CA LEU A 650 38.41 32.32 36.51
C LEU A 650 36.92 32.66 36.39
N LEU A 651 36.49 33.25 35.27
CA LEU A 651 35.10 33.58 35.02
C LEU A 651 34.25 32.31 34.93
N GLY A 652 34.77 31.29 34.25
CA GLY A 652 34.12 29.98 34.13
C GLY A 652 33.95 29.29 35.47
N LEU A 653 34.98 29.26 36.32
CA LEU A 653 34.90 28.68 37.66
C LEU A 653 34.00 29.47 38.61
N PHE A 654 34.01 30.79 38.54
CA PHE A 654 33.11 31.66 39.31
C PHE A 654 31.64 31.39 38.97
N ALA A 655 31.29 31.35 37.68
CA ALA A 655 29.94 31.04 37.25
C ALA A 655 29.55 29.59 37.58
N ALA A 656 30.49 28.63 37.42
CA ALA A 656 30.25 27.24 37.76
C ALA A 656 30.01 27.01 39.24
N THR A 657 30.75 27.65 40.12
CA THR A 657 30.54 27.59 41.58
C THR A 657 29.16 28.17 41.96
N GLY A 658 28.77 29.31 41.37
CA GLY A 658 27.44 29.89 41.59
C GLY A 658 26.29 28.99 41.12
N LEU A 659 26.38 28.41 39.94
CA LEU A 659 25.38 27.46 39.41
C LEU A 659 25.35 26.16 40.23
N MET A 660 26.52 25.69 40.66
CA MET A 660 26.61 24.50 41.49
C MET A 660 26.01 24.70 42.87
N PHE A 661 26.16 25.90 43.44
CA PHE A 661 25.47 26.29 44.67
C PHE A 661 23.95 26.16 44.49
N VAL A 662 23.37 26.66 43.41
CA VAL A 662 21.94 26.47 43.10
C VAL A 662 21.56 24.99 42.98
N ASN A 663 22.40 24.17 42.33
CA ASN A 663 22.19 22.75 42.17
C ASN A 663 22.21 21.97 43.50
N THR A 664 22.97 22.43 44.50
CA THR A 664 22.93 21.82 45.85
C THR A 664 21.55 21.96 46.50
N PHE A 665 20.85 23.07 46.29
CA PHE A 665 19.47 23.24 46.74
C PHE A 665 18.45 22.43 45.93
N ASN A 666 18.68 22.29 44.60
CA ASN A 666 17.81 21.52 43.75
C ASN A 666 17.85 20.02 44.07
N LEU A 667 19.02 19.51 44.48
CA LEU A 667 19.25 18.12 44.75
C LEU A 667 20.15 17.95 45.97
N ARG A 668 19.57 17.87 47.15
CA ARG A 668 20.27 17.73 48.45
C ARG A 668 20.99 16.36 48.55
N ARG A 669 22.03 16.15 47.70
CA ARG A 669 22.87 14.95 47.69
C ARG A 669 24.33 15.26 47.92
N THR A 670 25.00 14.40 48.69
CA THR A 670 26.42 14.49 49.05
C THR A 670 27.34 14.71 47.86
N ILE A 671 27.08 14.00 46.72
CA ILE A 671 27.95 14.08 45.55
C ILE A 671 27.93 15.48 44.89
N VAL A 672 26.76 16.14 44.89
CA VAL A 672 26.60 17.50 44.34
C VAL A 672 27.38 18.51 45.19
N THR A 673 27.39 18.33 46.51
CA THR A 673 28.15 19.19 47.41
C THR A 673 29.64 18.97 47.28
N VAL A 674 30.11 17.73 47.07
CA VAL A 674 31.52 17.44 46.81
C VAL A 674 32.00 18.11 45.53
N ILE A 675 31.21 18.04 44.43
CA ILE A 675 31.56 18.73 43.20
C ILE A 675 31.57 20.25 43.37
N HIS A 676 30.62 20.81 44.12
CA HIS A 676 30.59 22.24 44.45
C HIS A 676 31.87 22.70 45.20
N LEU A 677 32.27 21.93 46.21
CA LEU A 677 33.48 22.20 46.98
C LEU A 677 34.73 22.08 46.09
N GLY A 678 34.80 21.07 45.21
CA GLY A 678 35.90 20.89 44.23
C GLY A 678 36.03 22.09 43.30
N LEU A 679 34.92 22.60 42.74
CA LEU A 679 34.94 23.80 41.88
C LEU A 679 35.31 25.06 42.66
N ALA A 680 34.86 25.20 43.90
CA ALA A 680 35.23 26.32 44.72
C ALA A 680 36.74 26.31 45.09
N ILE A 681 37.31 25.15 45.37
CA ILE A 681 38.75 24.98 45.59
C ILE A 681 39.55 25.33 44.31
N ALA A 682 39.08 24.83 43.15
CA ALA A 682 39.70 25.15 41.86
C ALA A 682 39.66 26.67 41.55
N LEU A 683 38.55 27.33 41.91
CA LEU A 683 38.45 28.81 41.79
C LEU A 683 39.46 29.53 42.69
N ILE A 684 39.59 29.11 43.96
CA ILE A 684 40.58 29.69 44.88
C ILE A 684 41.99 29.49 44.38
N ALA A 685 42.29 28.29 43.92
CA ALA A 685 43.64 27.95 43.32
C ALA A 685 43.94 28.83 42.09
N SER A 686 42.97 29.03 41.21
CA SER A 686 43.12 29.87 40.02
C SER A 686 43.21 31.37 40.36
N LEU A 687 42.54 31.85 41.38
CA LEU A 687 42.71 33.22 41.88
C LEU A 687 44.10 33.41 42.48
N PHE A 688 44.62 32.41 43.15
CA PHE A 688 45.95 32.48 43.71
C PHE A 688 47.02 32.52 42.60
N GLU A 689 46.83 31.72 41.51
CA GLU A 689 47.66 31.77 40.31
C GLU A 689 47.68 33.17 39.66
N LEU A 690 46.54 33.88 39.69
CA LEU A 690 46.45 35.28 39.22
C LEU A 690 47.31 36.25 40.06
N VAL A 691 47.32 36.06 41.40
CA VAL A 691 48.00 36.98 42.35
C VAL A 691 49.53 36.74 42.37
N ILE A 692 49.96 35.49 42.28
CA ILE A 692 51.40 35.12 42.40
C ILE A 692 52.12 35.21 41.05
N GLY A 693 51.39 35.23 39.92
CA GLY A 693 51.98 35.21 38.58
C GLY A 693 52.67 33.85 38.26
N ASN A 694 53.44 33.83 37.18
CA ASN A 694 54.05 32.60 36.65
C ASN A 694 55.20 32.00 37.47
N ASN A 695 55.49 32.46 38.68
CA ASN A 695 56.52 31.91 39.57
C ASN A 695 56.00 30.67 40.37
N LEU A 696 55.29 29.76 39.63
CA LEU A 696 54.66 28.51 40.16
C LEU A 696 55.65 27.45 40.67
N SER A 697 56.96 27.68 40.56
CA SER A 697 57.97 26.72 40.98
C SER A 697 58.20 26.65 42.49
N ASP A 698 57.62 27.56 43.29
CA ASP A 698 57.82 27.55 44.71
C ASP A 698 56.72 26.77 45.47
N TYR A 699 57.01 25.50 45.74
CA TYR A 699 56.13 24.56 46.48
C TYR A 699 55.68 25.08 47.85
N ARG A 700 56.44 26.01 48.48
CA ARG A 700 56.12 26.63 49.76
C ARG A 700 54.86 27.50 49.66
N GLN A 701 54.68 28.19 48.54
CA GLN A 701 53.50 29.01 48.31
C GLN A 701 52.24 28.17 48.12
N TRP A 702 52.33 27.04 47.44
CA TRP A 702 51.21 26.10 47.30
C TRP A 702 50.86 25.41 48.61
N LEU A 703 51.84 25.11 49.49
CA LEU A 703 51.59 24.62 50.86
C LEU A 703 50.81 25.64 51.69
N SER A 704 51.11 26.94 51.59
CA SER A 704 50.36 28.01 52.30
C SER A 704 48.95 28.11 51.81
N VAL A 705 48.69 28.01 50.46
CA VAL A 705 47.32 27.97 49.88
C VAL A 705 46.57 26.79 50.34
N GLY A 706 47.15 25.58 50.30
CA GLY A 706 46.57 24.36 50.84
C GLY A 706 46.16 24.50 52.32
N GLY A 707 47.02 25.10 53.10
CA GLY A 707 46.75 25.41 54.52
C GLY A 707 45.56 26.37 54.70
N ILE A 708 45.48 27.44 53.94
CA ILE A 708 44.36 28.38 53.99
C ILE A 708 43.06 27.71 53.57
N ILE A 709 43.04 26.84 52.51
CA ILE A 709 41.88 26.13 52.04
C ILE A 709 41.43 25.15 53.15
N ILE A 710 42.33 24.42 53.76
CA ILE A 710 42.02 23.46 54.87
C ILE A 710 41.39 24.22 56.05
N LEU A 711 41.98 25.34 56.47
CA LEU A 711 41.44 26.16 57.54
C LEU A 711 40.06 26.73 57.20
N SER A 712 39.83 27.18 55.96
CA SER A 712 38.53 27.70 55.49
C SER A 712 37.48 26.57 55.47
N LEU A 713 37.83 25.41 55.01
CA LEU A 713 36.92 24.24 55.07
C LEU A 713 36.62 23.79 56.48
N HIS A 714 37.58 23.89 57.41
CA HIS A 714 37.37 23.60 58.81
C HIS A 714 36.45 24.63 59.49
N GLN A 715 36.61 25.93 59.22
CA GLN A 715 35.71 26.98 59.67
C GLN A 715 34.30 26.81 59.10
N LEU A 716 34.17 26.51 57.82
CA LEU A 716 32.89 26.21 57.17
C LEU A 716 32.21 25.02 57.84
N ARG A 717 32.95 23.97 58.20
CA ARG A 717 32.41 22.83 58.97
C ARG A 717 31.83 23.29 60.31
N LEU A 718 32.53 24.11 61.05
CA LEU A 718 32.08 24.60 62.36
C LEU A 718 30.80 25.45 62.26
N LEU A 719 30.70 26.26 61.21
CA LEU A 719 29.50 27.06 60.90
C LEU A 719 28.33 26.21 60.51
N LEU A 720 28.52 25.18 59.67
CA LEU A 720 27.51 24.27 59.20
C LEU A 720 27.01 23.30 60.30
N LEU A 721 27.83 22.97 61.30
CA LEU A 721 27.42 22.17 62.46
C LEU A 721 26.40 22.89 63.36
N LYS A 722 26.29 24.22 63.25
CA LYS A 722 25.31 25.04 64.01
C LYS A 722 23.91 25.05 63.34
N THR A 723 23.73 24.56 62.15
CA THR A 723 22.46 24.55 61.43
C THR A 723 21.81 23.15 61.42
N SER A 724 20.50 23.05 61.39
CA SER A 724 19.75 21.78 61.53
C SER A 724 20.03 20.73 60.45
N ASP A 725 20.50 21.13 59.25
CA ASP A 725 20.87 20.22 58.14
C ASP A 725 22.41 19.95 58.06
N ALA A 726 23.15 20.39 59.04
CA ALA A 726 24.57 20.55 59.09
C ALA A 726 25.45 19.27 59.21
N PRO A 727 25.04 18.16 59.84
CA PRO A 727 26.01 17.08 60.10
C PRO A 727 26.58 16.46 58.82
N LYS A 728 25.80 16.39 57.73
CA LYS A 728 26.23 15.83 56.46
C LYS A 728 27.21 16.77 55.71
N PHE A 729 26.97 18.06 55.71
CA PHE A 729 27.85 19.06 55.10
C PHE A 729 29.16 19.23 55.87
N GLY A 730 29.12 19.24 57.17
CA GLY A 730 30.30 19.30 58.02
C GLY A 730 31.24 18.07 57.81
N TYR A 731 30.66 16.89 57.70
CA TYR A 731 31.45 15.65 57.42
C TYR A 731 32.13 15.65 56.02
N ILE A 732 31.42 16.17 55.00
CA ILE A 732 31.97 16.30 53.65
C ILE A 732 33.13 17.31 53.61
N SER A 733 32.96 18.50 54.24
CA SER A 733 34.02 19.48 54.28
C SER A 733 35.26 18.96 55.01
N GLN A 734 35.10 18.17 56.05
CA GLN A 734 36.19 17.49 56.73
C GLN A 734 36.91 16.50 55.85
N ARG A 735 36.20 15.60 55.12
CA ARG A 735 36.78 14.65 54.22
C ARG A 735 37.54 15.28 53.09
N THR A 736 37.01 16.38 52.50
CA THR A 736 37.73 17.16 51.46
C THR A 736 38.98 17.82 52.02
N ALA A 737 38.97 18.33 53.23
CA ALA A 737 40.14 18.89 53.90
C ALA A 737 41.20 17.78 54.13
N PHE A 738 40.84 16.58 54.55
CA PHE A 738 41.78 15.43 54.69
C PHE A 738 42.30 14.94 53.34
N GLY A 739 41.52 14.97 52.30
CA GLY A 739 41.97 14.64 50.94
C GLY A 739 43.04 15.61 50.43
N ILE A 740 42.90 16.89 50.72
CA ILE A 740 43.89 17.94 50.34
C ILE A 740 45.20 17.80 51.17
N LEU A 741 45.12 17.38 52.44
CA LEU A 741 46.28 17.08 53.25
C LEU A 741 47.10 15.89 52.76
N GLY A 742 46.46 14.95 52.08
CA GLY A 742 47.11 13.76 51.51
C GLY A 742 47.80 13.99 50.17
N VAL A 743 47.60 15.12 49.50
CA VAL A 743 48.25 15.57 48.26
C VAL A 743 49.32 16.61 48.60
#